data_07e8b70dd72f17c76843009a776fa27e
#
_entry.id   07e8b70dd72f17c76843009a776fa27e
#
_cell.length_a   1.000
_cell.length_b   1.000
_cell.length_c   1.000
_cell.angle_alpha   90.00
_cell.angle_beta   90.00
_cell.angle_gamma   90.00
#
_symmetry.space_group_name_H-M   'P 1'
#
loop_
_entity.id
_entity.type
_entity.pdbx_description
1 polymer ?
#
loop_
_entity_poly.entity_id
_entity_poly.type
_entity_poly.pdbx_seq_one_letter_code
_entity_poly.pdbx_strand_id
1 'polypeptide(L)'
;MFSTDKSSFNKKDVSDCDYKISLAGNPNVGKSTIFNELTGLRQHTGNWTGKTVEFARGCCKIKDARFCITDLPGCYSLLSFSGEEAVTRECLIQNQNDCVVIVVDCGVVERNLSFALQVLSVTKNAVLCLNLCDEAEKNGIKIDCDELSLNLGIPVVKTCATDKKGLDELKKAIYNVCSGKIKCFRVERNFEGVDILSEKNYKQNIEKLSQIGNKISSECVKYEKSELNACTRKLDKILTSKTTGIPIMLAMLGILFWITVVGANYPSEWLSNLFGFIKEKLYILFDFLHAPDVVTGLLIDGVYTTLSWVVSVMLPPMAIFFPLFSLVEDSGYLPRIAFNLDRYFSKCGAHGKQSLAMAMGLGCNACGITGCRIIESPKERLIAILTNNFMPCNGRFPTIIALLLMFFAGTAFTLSSSLEVAALLIGIIVFCVFITLVISKVLSVTILKGEQSGFVLELPPYRKPQILKTIVRSLLDRTLFVLGRAVAVAAPAGAIIWILANVHISDVSLLKYCTDFLDPFGRFIGVDGVIIMAFILGFPANETVIPIIIMSYMASGTLVDYSSYDQLFQLLSMNGWTITTAVCTIILCILHYPCSTTCLTIKKETGSLKWTLVSMALPTAMGIVLCMITAGVMRLF
;
A
#
# COMPACT_ATOMS: atom_id res chain seq x y z
N MET A 1 -7.38 33.56 6.09
CA MET A 1 -6.65 34.82 5.85
C MET A 1 -5.38 34.80 6.70
N PHE A 2 -4.34 34.10 6.22
CA PHE A 2 -2.99 34.19 6.77
C PHE A 2 -2.07 34.35 5.56
N SER A 3 -1.58 35.58 5.39
CA SER A 3 -0.57 35.92 4.40
C SER A 3 0.77 35.37 4.87
N THR A 4 1.27 34.36 4.18
CA THR A 4 2.67 33.95 4.30
C THR A 4 3.49 34.85 3.38
N ASP A 5 4.23 35.77 3.97
CA ASP A 5 5.32 36.50 3.33
C ASP A 5 6.34 35.50 2.76
N LYS A 6 6.27 35.30 1.44
CA LYS A 6 7.32 34.67 0.67
C LYS A 6 8.44 35.69 0.45
N SER A 7 9.32 35.89 1.45
CA SER A 7 10.55 36.62 1.21
C SER A 7 11.44 35.77 0.28
N SER A 8 11.58 36.25 -0.95
CA SER A 8 12.46 35.72 -1.99
C SER A 8 13.91 35.74 -1.53
N PHE A 9 14.44 34.58 -1.13
CA PHE A 9 15.89 34.37 -1.00
C PHE A 9 16.49 34.29 -2.40
N ASN A 10 17.40 35.21 -2.71
CA ASN A 10 18.07 35.30 -4.00
C ASN A 10 19.08 34.16 -4.18
N LYS A 11 19.25 33.67 -5.40
CA LYS A 11 20.33 32.73 -5.80
C LYS A 11 21.74 33.19 -5.39
N LYS A 12 21.93 34.47 -5.06
CA LYS A 12 23.17 35.06 -4.57
C LYS A 12 23.57 34.60 -3.15
N ASP A 13 22.62 34.21 -2.28
CA ASP A 13 22.95 33.85 -0.89
C ASP A 13 23.64 32.50 -0.74
N VAL A 14 23.55 31.61 -1.75
CA VAL A 14 24.20 30.29 -1.75
C VAL A 14 25.67 30.37 -2.26
N SER A 15 26.01 31.42 -3.01
CA SER A 15 27.37 31.65 -3.52
C SER A 15 28.30 32.26 -2.46
N ASP A 16 27.78 32.85 -1.40
CA ASP A 16 28.54 33.59 -0.38
C ASP A 16 28.74 32.80 0.93
N CYS A 17 28.63 31.47 0.90
CA CYS A 17 28.93 30.62 2.06
C CYS A 17 30.41 30.20 2.08
N ASP A 18 31.02 30.26 3.28
CA ASP A 18 32.42 29.91 3.49
C ASP A 18 32.64 28.38 3.38
N TYR A 19 31.65 27.59 3.80
CA TYR A 19 31.73 26.13 3.80
C TYR A 19 30.42 25.48 3.32
N LYS A 20 30.58 24.36 2.60
CA LYS A 20 29.50 23.53 2.07
C LYS A 20 29.41 22.21 2.84
N ILE A 21 28.24 21.90 3.38
CA ILE A 21 27.96 20.69 4.17
C ILE A 21 26.84 19.91 3.51
N SER A 22 26.98 18.59 3.47
CA SER A 22 25.88 17.70 3.11
C SER A 22 25.45 16.86 4.30
N LEU A 23 24.13 16.75 4.51
CA LEU A 23 23.54 15.78 5.44
C LEU A 23 23.24 14.49 4.69
N ALA A 24 23.84 13.39 5.10
CA ALA A 24 23.61 12.07 4.56
C ALA A 24 23.14 11.12 5.65
N GLY A 25 22.32 10.13 5.33
CA GLY A 25 21.83 9.15 6.31
C GLY A 25 20.69 8.33 5.76
N ASN A 26 20.37 7.25 6.45
CA ASN A 26 19.26 6.38 6.10
C ASN A 26 17.92 7.14 6.16
N PRO A 27 16.86 6.65 5.50
CA PRO A 27 15.50 7.16 5.71
C PRO A 27 15.09 7.07 7.19
N ASN A 28 14.30 8.03 7.66
CA ASN A 28 13.71 8.07 9.01
C ASN A 28 14.67 8.22 10.20
N VAL A 29 15.95 8.50 10.00
CA VAL A 29 16.93 8.78 11.09
C VAL A 29 16.80 10.19 11.69
N GLY A 30 15.82 10.98 11.26
CA GLY A 30 15.62 12.36 11.72
C GLY A 30 16.50 13.40 11.01
N LYS A 31 17.02 13.10 9.82
CA LYS A 31 17.90 13.97 9.03
C LYS A 31 17.28 15.34 8.74
N SER A 32 16.04 15.38 8.24
CA SER A 32 15.32 16.63 7.96
C SER A 32 14.98 17.42 9.21
N THR A 33 14.82 16.75 10.36
CA THR A 33 14.65 17.45 11.66
C THR A 33 15.93 18.17 12.05
N ILE A 34 17.08 17.50 11.94
CA ILE A 34 18.40 18.12 12.18
C ILE A 34 18.64 19.29 11.22
N PHE A 35 18.31 19.11 9.93
CA PHE A 35 18.40 20.16 8.94
C PHE A 35 17.58 21.40 9.32
N ASN A 36 16.32 21.19 9.70
CA ASN A 36 15.42 22.29 10.12
C ASN A 36 15.92 23.02 11.35
N GLU A 37 16.45 22.30 12.35
CA GLU A 37 16.98 22.90 13.58
C GLU A 37 18.32 23.63 13.33
N LEU A 38 19.15 23.16 12.42
CA LEU A 38 20.40 23.84 12.06
C LEU A 38 20.15 25.11 11.22
N THR A 39 19.19 25.07 10.30
CA THR A 39 18.89 26.16 9.36
C THR A 39 17.82 27.14 9.84
N GLY A 40 17.11 26.82 10.95
CA GLY A 40 16.02 27.62 11.48
C GLY A 40 14.81 27.70 10.53
N LEU A 41 14.46 26.60 9.85
CA LEU A 41 13.37 26.48 8.86
C LEU A 41 13.53 27.39 7.62
N ARG A 42 14.71 27.96 7.41
CA ARG A 42 15.04 28.73 6.20
C ARG A 42 15.49 27.79 5.08
N GLN A 43 14.51 27.26 4.34
CA GLN A 43 14.74 26.25 3.31
C GLN A 43 14.51 26.79 1.90
N HIS A 44 15.33 26.35 0.95
CA HIS A 44 15.06 26.36 -0.46
C HIS A 44 14.91 24.93 -0.96
N THR A 45 13.74 24.57 -1.50
CA THR A 45 13.57 23.33 -2.26
C THR A 45 13.97 23.59 -3.71
N GLY A 46 14.78 22.68 -4.26
CA GLY A 46 15.21 22.71 -5.65
C GLY A 46 15.24 21.30 -6.23
N ASN A 47 15.13 21.20 -7.54
CA ASN A 47 15.29 19.94 -8.25
C ASN A 47 16.74 19.77 -8.68
N TRP A 48 17.28 18.55 -8.58
CA TRP A 48 18.59 18.24 -9.11
C TRP A 48 18.59 18.32 -10.64
N THR A 49 19.62 18.96 -11.21
CA THR A 49 19.71 19.21 -12.65
C THR A 49 19.64 17.89 -13.42
N GLY A 50 18.58 17.69 -14.21
CA GLY A 50 18.37 16.48 -15.02
C GLY A 50 17.69 15.29 -14.32
N LYS A 51 17.25 15.44 -13.04
CA LYS A 51 16.52 14.41 -12.29
C LYS A 51 15.35 15.02 -11.53
N THR A 52 14.25 14.29 -11.38
CA THR A 52 13.02 14.69 -10.66
C THR A 52 13.15 14.52 -9.14
N VAL A 53 14.33 14.69 -8.56
CA VAL A 53 14.59 14.52 -7.13
C VAL A 53 14.69 15.90 -6.48
N GLU A 54 13.84 16.15 -5.51
CA GLU A 54 13.84 17.37 -4.70
C GLU A 54 14.89 17.27 -3.58
N PHE A 55 15.61 18.34 -3.34
CA PHE A 55 16.51 18.48 -2.20
C PHE A 55 16.32 19.84 -1.53
N ALA A 56 16.58 19.90 -0.23
CA ALA A 56 16.50 21.13 0.52
C ALA A 56 17.91 21.70 0.75
N ARG A 57 18.04 23.01 0.55
CA ARG A 57 19.24 23.78 0.90
C ARG A 57 18.90 24.87 1.89
N GLY A 58 19.78 25.10 2.85
CA GLY A 58 19.61 26.16 3.84
C GLY A 58 20.97 26.68 4.27
N CYS A 59 20.99 27.93 4.75
CA CYS A 59 22.19 28.55 5.27
C CYS A 59 22.09 28.74 6.78
N CYS A 60 23.18 28.50 7.49
CA CYS A 60 23.29 28.80 8.91
C CYS A 60 24.63 29.51 9.24
N LYS A 61 24.66 30.26 10.30
CA LYS A 61 25.90 30.88 10.81
C LYS A 61 26.36 30.10 12.03
N ILE A 62 27.60 29.62 12.00
CA ILE A 62 28.23 28.93 13.13
C ILE A 62 29.50 29.71 13.44
N LYS A 63 29.56 30.35 14.63
CA LYS A 63 30.60 31.33 15.01
C LYS A 63 30.69 32.43 13.94
N ASP A 64 31.87 32.61 13.35
CA ASP A 64 32.13 33.68 12.36
C ASP A 64 31.96 33.24 10.90
N ALA A 65 31.69 31.97 10.64
CA ALA A 65 31.58 31.41 9.31
C ALA A 65 30.12 31.12 8.90
N ARG A 66 29.82 31.26 7.60
CA ARG A 66 28.55 30.92 6.98
C ARG A 66 28.63 29.53 6.35
N PHE A 67 27.67 28.69 6.66
CA PHE A 67 27.57 27.32 6.18
C PHE A 67 26.37 27.14 5.29
N CYS A 68 26.56 26.56 4.11
CA CYS A 68 25.51 26.09 3.24
C CYS A 68 25.28 24.60 3.52
N ILE A 69 24.10 24.25 4.03
CA ILE A 69 23.73 22.86 4.33
C ILE A 69 22.79 22.36 3.24
N THR A 70 23.10 21.19 2.68
CA THR A 70 22.26 20.47 1.73
C THR A 70 21.72 19.20 2.37
N ASP A 71 20.39 19.05 2.46
CA ASP A 71 19.76 17.81 2.90
C ASP A 71 19.67 16.84 1.71
N LEU A 72 20.50 15.80 1.73
CA LEU A 72 20.47 14.77 0.68
C LEU A 72 19.30 13.80 0.90
N PRO A 73 18.75 13.22 -0.18
CA PRO A 73 17.76 12.17 -0.05
C PRO A 73 18.24 11.04 0.84
N GLY A 74 17.33 10.48 1.66
CA GLY A 74 17.65 9.33 2.50
C GLY A 74 17.88 8.09 1.65
N CYS A 75 19.00 7.41 1.86
CA CYS A 75 19.33 6.18 1.12
C CYS A 75 19.97 5.14 2.05
N TYR A 76 19.77 3.87 1.69
CA TYR A 76 20.36 2.74 2.43
C TYR A 76 21.70 2.34 1.85
N SER A 77 22.00 2.78 0.65
CA SER A 77 23.23 2.45 -0.07
C SER A 77 23.61 3.56 -1.04
N LEU A 78 24.90 3.70 -1.30
CA LEU A 78 25.45 4.62 -2.32
C LEU A 78 25.40 4.03 -3.73
N LEU A 79 24.86 2.86 -3.93
CA LEU A 79 24.63 2.36 -5.28
C LEU A 79 23.25 2.73 -5.79
N SER A 80 23.27 3.23 -7.00
CA SER A 80 22.13 3.81 -7.67
C SER A 80 21.19 2.75 -8.24
N PHE A 81 20.29 2.24 -7.40
CA PHE A 81 19.09 1.53 -7.87
C PHE A 81 17.87 2.46 -7.94
N SER A 82 17.90 3.57 -7.20
CA SER A 82 16.87 4.61 -7.25
C SER A 82 17.46 5.94 -7.74
N GLY A 83 16.60 6.83 -8.26
CA GLY A 83 17.01 8.18 -8.64
C GLY A 83 17.58 8.98 -7.48
N GLU A 84 17.09 8.73 -6.25
CA GLU A 84 17.53 9.37 -5.01
C GLU A 84 18.93 8.92 -4.60
N GLU A 85 19.21 7.61 -4.66
CA GLU A 85 20.54 7.06 -4.38
C GLU A 85 21.58 7.56 -5.37
N ALA A 86 21.21 7.65 -6.65
CA ALA A 86 22.09 8.20 -7.68
C ALA A 86 22.45 9.67 -7.42
N VAL A 87 21.50 10.49 -6.96
CA VAL A 87 21.74 11.91 -6.61
C VAL A 87 22.65 12.01 -5.40
N THR A 88 22.39 11.23 -4.35
CA THR A 88 23.22 11.21 -3.13
C THR A 88 24.66 10.78 -3.45
N ARG A 89 24.83 9.71 -4.23
CA ARG A 89 26.15 9.23 -4.69
C ARG A 89 26.89 10.30 -5.48
N GLU A 90 26.23 10.92 -6.46
CA GLU A 90 26.85 11.94 -7.32
C GLU A 90 27.29 13.15 -6.50
N CYS A 91 26.47 13.62 -5.55
CA CYS A 91 26.81 14.73 -4.67
C CYS A 91 28.01 14.42 -3.77
N LEU A 92 28.13 13.20 -3.25
CA LEU A 92 29.23 12.78 -2.40
C LEU A 92 30.53 12.55 -3.18
N ILE A 93 30.48 12.00 -4.41
CA ILE A 93 31.65 11.71 -5.25
C ILE A 93 32.25 12.96 -5.88
N GLN A 94 31.41 13.94 -6.27
CA GLN A 94 31.90 15.19 -6.89
C GLN A 94 32.77 16.05 -5.97
N ASN A 95 32.95 15.62 -4.69
CA ASN A 95 33.87 16.25 -3.71
C ASN A 95 33.66 17.77 -3.52
N GLN A 96 32.44 18.27 -3.70
CA GLN A 96 32.07 19.67 -3.53
C GLN A 96 31.74 20.03 -2.08
N ASN A 97 31.88 19.06 -1.15
CA ASN A 97 31.53 19.23 0.26
C ASN A 97 32.78 19.35 1.12
N ASP A 98 32.85 20.39 1.94
CA ASP A 98 33.92 20.57 2.93
C ASP A 98 33.80 19.59 4.09
N CYS A 99 32.55 19.21 4.43
CA CYS A 99 32.24 18.20 5.44
C CYS A 99 30.93 17.50 5.14
N VAL A 100 30.83 16.21 5.49
CA VAL A 100 29.60 15.43 5.41
C VAL A 100 29.15 15.06 6.82
N VAL A 101 27.91 15.41 7.19
CA VAL A 101 27.31 14.98 8.45
C VAL A 101 26.51 13.71 8.19
N ILE A 102 26.96 12.60 8.76
CA ILE A 102 26.32 11.30 8.62
C ILE A 102 25.36 11.13 9.79
N VAL A 103 24.07 11.16 9.53
CA VAL A 103 23.03 11.03 10.57
C VAL A 103 22.65 9.55 10.73
N VAL A 104 22.76 9.07 11.95
CA VAL A 104 22.55 7.67 12.36
C VAL A 104 21.54 7.62 13.51
N ASP A 105 20.62 6.67 13.47
CA ASP A 105 19.69 6.39 14.55
C ASP A 105 20.38 5.56 15.65
N CYS A 106 20.39 6.11 16.88
CA CYS A 106 20.95 5.45 18.08
C CYS A 106 20.27 4.11 18.41
N GLY A 107 19.03 3.92 17.99
CA GLY A 107 18.26 2.69 18.25
C GLY A 107 18.69 1.51 17.39
N VAL A 108 19.33 1.77 16.23
CA VAL A 108 19.69 0.76 15.21
C VAL A 108 21.07 1.03 14.59
N VAL A 109 22.05 1.33 15.42
CA VAL A 109 23.42 1.69 15.01
C VAL A 109 24.05 0.66 14.10
N GLU A 110 23.90 -0.63 14.40
CA GLU A 110 24.45 -1.75 13.62
C GLU A 110 24.16 -1.62 12.11
N ARG A 111 22.92 -1.27 11.79
CA ARG A 111 22.45 -1.15 10.39
C ARG A 111 22.97 0.11 9.72
N ASN A 112 22.93 1.21 10.46
CA ASN A 112 23.29 2.52 9.91
C ASN A 112 24.80 2.65 9.69
N LEU A 113 25.62 1.91 10.46
CA LEU A 113 27.07 1.88 10.28
C LEU A 113 27.50 1.36 8.92
N SER A 114 26.77 0.43 8.32
CA SER A 114 27.07 -0.05 6.96
C SER A 114 27.00 1.09 5.94
N PHE A 115 26.00 1.96 6.01
CA PHE A 115 25.89 3.15 5.17
C PHE A 115 26.97 4.20 5.53
N ALA A 116 27.19 4.42 6.84
CA ALA A 116 28.24 5.34 7.28
C ALA A 116 29.62 4.96 6.74
N LEU A 117 29.97 3.67 6.76
CA LEU A 117 31.20 3.17 6.18
C LEU A 117 31.27 3.38 4.65
N GLN A 118 30.14 3.23 3.93
CA GLN A 118 30.10 3.56 2.49
C GLN A 118 30.37 5.04 2.24
N VAL A 119 29.82 5.95 3.03
CA VAL A 119 30.10 7.38 2.93
C VAL A 119 31.56 7.67 3.23
N LEU A 120 32.12 7.07 4.28
CA LEU A 120 33.53 7.23 4.69
C LEU A 120 34.53 6.65 3.67
N SER A 121 34.11 5.74 2.83
CA SER A 121 34.95 5.24 1.72
C SER A 121 35.14 6.28 0.61
N VAL A 122 34.18 7.19 0.48
CA VAL A 122 34.16 8.22 -0.59
C VAL A 122 34.62 9.60 -0.08
N THR A 123 34.35 9.93 1.19
CA THR A 123 34.71 11.22 1.79
C THR A 123 35.66 11.07 2.96
N LYS A 124 36.61 12.02 3.11
CA LYS A 124 37.56 12.04 4.22
C LYS A 124 37.06 12.86 5.42
N ASN A 125 36.35 13.95 5.15
CA ASN A 125 35.90 14.88 6.17
C ASN A 125 34.43 14.60 6.51
N ALA A 126 34.19 13.99 7.65
CA ALA A 126 32.84 13.68 8.10
C ALA A 126 32.67 13.85 9.62
N VAL A 127 31.44 14.03 10.05
CA VAL A 127 30.99 13.99 11.46
C VAL A 127 29.86 12.99 11.56
N LEU A 128 29.96 12.05 12.49
CA LEU A 128 28.87 11.13 12.80
C LEU A 128 27.92 11.78 13.82
N CYS A 129 26.66 11.94 13.42
CA CYS A 129 25.61 12.47 14.26
C CYS A 129 24.70 11.30 14.71
N LEU A 130 24.82 10.88 15.96
CA LEU A 130 23.97 9.90 16.59
C LEU A 130 22.69 10.59 17.07
N ASN A 131 21.58 10.41 16.35
CA ASN A 131 20.30 11.03 16.66
C ASN A 131 19.34 10.06 17.36
N LEU A 132 18.23 10.57 17.93
CA LEU A 132 17.23 9.81 18.69
C LEU A 132 17.82 9.13 19.96
N CYS A 133 18.79 9.77 20.59
CA CYS A 133 19.46 9.21 21.77
C CYS A 133 18.52 9.04 22.96
N ASP A 134 17.47 9.86 23.09
CA ASP A 134 16.44 9.74 24.11
C ASP A 134 15.61 8.44 23.99
N GLU A 135 15.33 8.02 22.77
CA GLU A 135 14.65 6.73 22.52
C GLU A 135 15.61 5.55 22.80
N ALA A 136 16.87 5.69 22.41
CA ALA A 136 17.88 4.66 22.65
C ALA A 136 18.16 4.47 24.16
N GLU A 137 18.29 5.56 24.94
CA GLU A 137 18.45 5.50 26.39
C GLU A 137 17.25 4.87 27.09
N LYS A 138 16.02 5.22 26.70
CA LYS A 138 14.80 4.56 27.19
C LYS A 138 14.78 3.06 26.89
N ASN A 139 15.39 2.65 25.79
CA ASN A 139 15.53 1.26 25.38
C ASN A 139 16.75 0.54 25.99
N GLY A 140 17.49 1.19 26.87
CA GLY A 140 18.67 0.61 27.55
C GLY A 140 19.86 0.43 26.61
N ILE A 141 19.98 1.25 25.56
CA ILE A 141 21.10 1.22 24.61
C ILE A 141 22.12 2.27 25.06
N LYS A 142 23.33 1.81 25.40
CA LYS A 142 24.47 2.68 25.75
C LYS A 142 25.50 2.59 24.63
N ILE A 143 25.87 3.74 24.07
CA ILE A 143 26.84 3.84 22.98
C ILE A 143 28.07 4.57 23.52
N ASP A 144 29.24 3.96 23.37
CA ASP A 144 30.53 4.55 23.64
C ASP A 144 30.97 5.38 22.43
N CYS A 145 30.87 6.72 22.55
CA CYS A 145 31.17 7.63 21.45
C CYS A 145 32.66 7.75 21.19
N ASP A 146 33.50 7.61 22.24
CA ASP A 146 34.94 7.76 22.11
C ASP A 146 35.51 6.55 21.36
N GLU A 147 35.08 5.35 21.74
CA GLU A 147 35.48 4.12 21.06
C GLU A 147 34.97 4.08 19.63
N LEU A 148 33.74 4.55 19.38
CA LEU A 148 33.18 4.64 18.02
C LEU A 148 33.92 5.68 17.17
N SER A 149 34.34 6.81 17.75
CA SER A 149 35.14 7.83 17.08
C SER A 149 36.52 7.27 16.68
N LEU A 150 37.17 6.49 17.54
CA LEU A 150 38.45 5.84 17.23
C LEU A 150 38.31 4.79 16.12
N ASN A 151 37.24 3.98 16.15
CA ASN A 151 37.01 2.94 15.15
C ASN A 151 36.65 3.51 13.77
N LEU A 152 36.01 4.68 13.69
CA LEU A 152 35.62 5.33 12.45
C LEU A 152 36.62 6.39 11.96
N GLY A 153 37.46 6.93 12.85
CA GLY A 153 38.42 8.00 12.54
C GLY A 153 37.80 9.38 12.36
N ILE A 154 36.59 9.58 12.84
CA ILE A 154 35.81 10.82 12.73
C ILE A 154 35.15 11.19 14.06
N PRO A 155 34.88 12.49 14.32
CA PRO A 155 34.16 12.89 15.53
C PRO A 155 32.72 12.35 15.54
N VAL A 156 32.27 11.90 16.72
CA VAL A 156 30.94 11.35 16.98
C VAL A 156 30.23 12.25 17.98
N VAL A 157 29.00 12.68 17.68
CA VAL A 157 28.20 13.56 18.51
C VAL A 157 26.81 12.96 18.73
N LYS A 158 26.37 12.88 19.99
CA LYS A 158 25.01 12.49 20.37
C LYS A 158 24.06 13.67 20.24
N THR A 159 22.90 13.45 19.63
CA THR A 159 21.86 14.47 19.47
C THR A 159 20.48 13.92 19.75
N CYS A 160 19.59 14.79 20.22
CA CYS A 160 18.15 14.60 20.21
C CYS A 160 17.55 15.84 19.54
N ALA A 161 17.31 15.76 18.24
CA ALA A 161 16.91 16.92 17.44
C ALA A 161 15.57 17.52 17.91
N THR A 162 14.62 16.69 18.37
CA THR A 162 13.32 17.11 18.90
C THR A 162 13.46 17.95 20.18
N ASP A 163 14.39 17.60 21.05
CA ASP A 163 14.64 18.30 22.34
C ASP A 163 15.75 19.35 22.22
N LYS A 164 16.31 19.55 21.05
CA LYS A 164 17.45 20.45 20.76
C LYS A 164 18.74 20.15 21.54
N LYS A 165 18.87 18.94 22.10
CA LYS A 165 20.06 18.53 22.84
C LYS A 165 21.16 18.08 21.87
N GLY A 166 22.42 18.43 22.19
CA GLY A 166 23.61 18.06 21.42
C GLY A 166 23.80 18.84 20.10
N LEU A 167 22.87 19.74 19.70
CA LEU A 167 22.99 20.49 18.45
C LEU A 167 24.14 21.49 18.45
N ASP A 168 24.44 22.12 19.61
CA ASP A 168 25.56 23.06 19.72
C ASP A 168 26.90 22.33 19.69
N GLU A 169 26.98 21.12 20.22
CA GLU A 169 28.13 20.23 20.09
C GLU A 169 28.34 19.79 18.66
N LEU A 170 27.27 19.46 17.96
CA LEU A 170 27.29 19.14 16.53
C LEU A 170 27.80 20.30 15.71
N LYS A 171 27.31 21.54 15.95
CA LYS A 171 27.81 22.77 15.30
C LYS A 171 29.30 22.99 15.54
N LYS A 172 29.77 22.79 16.79
CA LYS A 172 31.20 22.88 17.11
C LYS A 172 32.04 21.82 16.40
N ALA A 173 31.58 20.59 16.35
CA ALA A 173 32.27 19.49 15.64
C ALA A 173 32.40 19.80 14.16
N ILE A 174 31.30 20.21 13.51
CA ILE A 174 31.29 20.60 12.09
C ILE A 174 32.30 21.74 11.83
N TYR A 175 32.25 22.79 12.61
CA TYR A 175 33.17 23.92 12.48
C TYR A 175 34.64 23.48 12.65
N ASN A 176 34.95 22.63 13.61
CA ASN A 176 36.29 22.15 13.87
C ASN A 176 36.84 21.25 12.74
N VAL A 177 35.98 20.45 12.11
CA VAL A 177 36.35 19.64 10.92
C VAL A 177 36.59 20.55 9.72
N CYS A 178 35.67 21.47 9.40
CA CYS A 178 35.81 22.39 8.27
C CYS A 178 37.01 23.33 8.41
N SER A 179 37.30 23.81 9.64
CA SER A 179 38.46 24.68 9.91
C SER A 179 39.79 23.91 10.03
N GLY A 180 39.82 22.58 9.87
CA GLY A 180 41.02 21.75 9.96
C GLY A 180 41.56 21.57 11.38
N LYS A 181 40.84 22.02 12.44
CA LYS A 181 41.23 21.83 13.83
C LYS A 181 41.16 20.40 14.29
N ILE A 182 40.20 19.63 13.74
CA ILE A 182 40.10 18.18 13.91
C ILE A 182 40.43 17.55 12.55
N LYS A 183 41.49 16.75 12.52
CA LYS A 183 41.87 15.98 11.32
C LYS A 183 41.15 14.64 11.37
N CYS A 184 40.27 14.41 10.40
CA CYS A 184 39.68 13.10 10.19
C CYS A 184 40.71 12.18 9.49
N PHE A 185 40.73 10.91 9.85
CA PHE A 185 41.64 9.93 9.24
C PHE A 185 40.86 8.70 8.80
N ARG A 186 41.27 8.13 7.69
CA ARG A 186 40.67 6.90 7.20
C ARG A 186 41.31 5.70 7.93
N VAL A 187 40.48 4.91 8.58
CA VAL A 187 40.92 3.68 9.24
C VAL A 187 41.02 2.58 8.19
N GLU A 188 42.20 2.40 7.57
CA GLU A 188 42.40 1.55 6.41
C GLU A 188 41.95 0.11 6.61
N ARG A 189 42.10 -0.45 7.82
CA ARG A 189 41.63 -1.79 8.19
C ARG A 189 40.15 -2.03 7.88
N ASN A 190 39.33 -0.98 7.87
CA ASN A 190 37.89 -1.05 7.60
C ASN A 190 37.58 -1.09 6.10
N PHE A 191 38.56 -0.87 5.24
CA PHE A 191 38.37 -0.74 3.79
C PHE A 191 39.28 -1.67 2.97
N GLU A 192 39.97 -2.61 3.62
CA GLU A 192 40.83 -3.57 2.91
C GLU A 192 40.01 -4.45 1.94
N GLY A 193 40.37 -4.39 0.66
CA GLY A 193 39.72 -5.15 -0.39
C GLY A 193 38.27 -4.73 -0.68
N VAL A 194 37.89 -3.48 -0.35
CA VAL A 194 36.59 -2.88 -0.65
C VAL A 194 36.75 -1.78 -1.67
N ASP A 195 36.21 -1.97 -2.87
CA ASP A 195 36.13 -0.96 -3.92
C ASP A 195 34.66 -0.68 -4.23
N ILE A 196 34.10 0.37 -3.60
CA ILE A 196 32.71 0.77 -3.75
C ILE A 196 32.41 1.40 -5.12
N LEU A 197 33.44 1.86 -5.83
CA LEU A 197 33.26 2.47 -7.15
C LEU A 197 33.14 1.43 -8.27
N SER A 198 33.52 0.18 -8.01
CA SER A 198 33.44 -0.93 -8.96
C SER A 198 32.07 -1.64 -8.90
N GLU A 199 31.31 -1.56 -9.99
CA GLU A 199 29.99 -2.23 -10.10
C GLU A 199 30.07 -3.77 -10.11
N LYS A 200 31.22 -4.34 -10.49
CA LYS A 200 31.36 -5.79 -10.66
C LYS A 200 31.38 -6.61 -9.35
N ASN A 201 31.85 -6.06 -8.22
CA ASN A 201 31.98 -6.78 -6.96
C ASN A 201 31.09 -6.23 -5.83
N TYR A 202 30.07 -5.55 -6.21
CA TYR A 202 29.27 -4.73 -5.33
C TYR A 202 28.59 -5.47 -4.16
N LYS A 203 27.88 -6.59 -4.42
CA LYS A 203 27.23 -7.35 -3.35
C LYS A 203 28.20 -7.81 -2.28
N GLN A 204 29.39 -8.26 -2.71
CA GLN A 204 30.46 -8.67 -1.80
C GLN A 204 31.01 -7.52 -0.96
N ASN A 205 31.13 -6.33 -1.56
CA ASN A 205 31.61 -5.14 -0.84
C ASN A 205 30.63 -4.66 0.22
N ILE A 206 29.31 -4.67 -0.06
CA ILE A 206 28.30 -4.34 0.94
C ILE A 206 28.26 -5.39 2.06
N GLU A 207 28.31 -6.66 1.73
CA GLU A 207 28.33 -7.73 2.75
C GLU A 207 29.56 -7.57 3.68
N LYS A 208 30.73 -7.26 3.13
CA LYS A 208 31.94 -6.96 3.92
C LYS A 208 31.76 -5.75 4.83
N LEU A 209 31.26 -4.63 4.28
CA LEU A 209 31.02 -3.42 5.08
C LEU A 209 29.96 -3.62 6.14
N SER A 210 28.93 -4.43 5.88
CA SER A 210 27.93 -4.80 6.87
C SER A 210 28.55 -5.65 8.00
N GLN A 211 29.43 -6.60 7.65
CA GLN A 211 30.15 -7.41 8.67
C GLN A 211 31.07 -6.52 9.52
N ILE A 212 31.79 -5.58 8.92
CA ILE A 212 32.63 -4.61 9.63
C ILE A 212 31.80 -3.72 10.54
N GLY A 213 30.68 -3.18 10.02
CA GLY A 213 29.73 -2.37 10.82
C GLY A 213 29.17 -3.11 12.02
N ASN A 214 28.81 -4.38 11.85
CA ASN A 214 28.35 -5.25 12.94
C ASN A 214 29.44 -5.49 13.99
N LYS A 215 30.69 -5.67 13.55
CA LYS A 215 31.83 -5.83 14.46
C LYS A 215 32.06 -4.58 15.28
N ILE A 216 32.14 -3.40 14.65
CA ILE A 216 32.29 -2.11 15.32
C ILE A 216 31.13 -1.87 16.30
N SER A 217 29.89 -2.15 15.87
CA SER A 217 28.73 -2.00 16.73
C SER A 217 28.80 -2.91 17.97
N SER A 218 29.23 -4.16 17.81
CA SER A 218 29.36 -5.10 18.93
C SER A 218 30.40 -4.68 19.97
N GLU A 219 31.42 -3.93 19.56
CA GLU A 219 32.46 -3.36 20.45
C GLU A 219 31.95 -2.11 21.16
N CYS A 220 31.26 -1.20 20.44
CA CYS A 220 30.91 0.14 20.93
C CYS A 220 29.50 0.24 21.55
N VAL A 221 28.59 -0.69 21.27
CA VAL A 221 27.19 -0.63 21.72
C VAL A 221 26.92 -1.68 22.78
N LYS A 222 26.53 -1.24 23.97
CA LYS A 222 26.15 -2.11 25.09
C LYS A 222 24.64 -2.06 25.29
N TYR A 223 24.01 -3.22 25.32
CA TYR A 223 22.58 -3.36 25.59
C TYR A 223 22.37 -3.72 27.06
N GLU A 224 21.85 -2.79 27.85
CA GLU A 224 21.35 -3.12 29.19
C GLU A 224 20.03 -3.89 29.04
N LYS A 225 19.87 -4.96 29.80
CA LYS A 225 18.65 -5.81 29.77
C LYS A 225 17.45 -4.99 30.27
N SER A 226 16.73 -4.32 29.38
CA SER A 226 15.42 -3.81 29.72
C SER A 226 14.39 -4.94 29.54
N GLU A 227 13.49 -5.13 30.50
CA GLU A 227 12.40 -6.13 30.43
C GLU A 227 11.52 -5.91 29.20
N LEU A 228 11.31 -4.68 28.77
CA LEU A 228 10.58 -4.29 27.57
C LEU A 228 11.21 -4.89 26.29
N ASN A 229 12.54 -4.84 26.17
CA ASN A 229 13.25 -5.40 25.03
C ASN A 229 13.22 -6.93 25.01
N ALA A 230 13.19 -7.58 26.21
CA ALA A 230 13.06 -9.03 26.29
C ALA A 230 11.66 -9.50 25.83
N CYS A 231 10.59 -8.77 26.17
CA CYS A 231 9.24 -9.07 25.74
C CYS A 231 9.09 -8.86 24.23
N THR A 232 9.59 -7.73 23.69
CA THR A 232 9.57 -7.43 22.26
C THR A 232 10.30 -8.48 21.42
N ARG A 233 11.50 -8.92 21.87
CA ARG A 233 12.26 -9.99 21.19
C ARG A 233 11.54 -11.34 21.22
N LYS A 234 10.89 -11.69 22.34
CA LYS A 234 10.07 -12.92 22.43
C LYS A 234 8.90 -12.86 21.49
N LEU A 235 8.21 -11.71 21.44
CA LEU A 235 7.07 -11.50 20.54
C LEU A 235 7.52 -11.57 19.08
N ASP A 236 8.61 -10.89 18.70
CA ASP A 236 9.17 -10.95 17.36
C ASP A 236 9.56 -12.38 16.97
N LYS A 237 10.19 -13.14 17.88
CA LYS A 237 10.55 -14.54 17.62
C LYS A 237 9.33 -15.41 17.29
N ILE A 238 8.18 -15.15 17.92
CA ILE A 238 6.92 -15.85 17.66
C ILE A 238 6.32 -15.38 16.34
N LEU A 239 6.24 -14.06 16.13
CA LEU A 239 5.54 -13.45 14.98
C LEU A 239 6.34 -13.56 13.67
N THR A 240 7.68 -13.65 13.73
CA THR A 240 8.55 -13.80 12.54
C THR A 240 8.98 -15.25 12.28
N SER A 241 8.55 -16.18 13.11
CA SER A 241 8.81 -17.61 12.90
C SER A 241 7.98 -18.16 11.75
N LYS A 242 8.56 -19.04 10.93
CA LYS A 242 7.86 -19.69 9.80
C LYS A 242 6.68 -20.56 10.24
N THR A 243 6.78 -21.19 11.42
CA THR A 243 5.78 -22.13 11.91
C THR A 243 4.62 -21.45 12.63
N THR A 244 4.87 -20.37 13.35
CA THR A 244 3.85 -19.65 14.16
C THR A 244 3.39 -18.36 13.53
N GLY A 245 4.26 -17.65 12.81
CA GLY A 245 3.95 -16.35 12.22
C GLY A 245 2.87 -16.39 11.13
N ILE A 246 2.90 -17.41 10.24
CA ILE A 246 1.89 -17.55 9.18
C ILE A 246 0.50 -17.88 9.75
N PRO A 247 0.32 -18.87 10.66
CA PRO A 247 -0.97 -19.11 11.29
C PRO A 247 -1.52 -17.92 12.08
N ILE A 248 -0.68 -17.20 12.83
CA ILE A 248 -1.09 -16.00 13.56
C ILE A 248 -1.55 -14.90 12.59
N MET A 249 -0.83 -14.71 11.48
CA MET A 249 -1.21 -13.77 10.43
C MET A 249 -2.59 -14.09 9.84
N LEU A 250 -2.84 -15.36 9.50
CA LEU A 250 -4.13 -15.80 8.97
C LEU A 250 -5.25 -15.66 9.99
N ALA A 251 -5.00 -16.01 11.26
CA ALA A 251 -5.97 -15.84 12.34
C ALA A 251 -6.33 -14.37 12.56
N MET A 252 -5.35 -13.47 12.58
CA MET A 252 -5.59 -12.04 12.75
C MET A 252 -6.33 -11.44 11.56
N LEU A 253 -5.98 -11.83 10.33
CA LEU A 253 -6.71 -11.42 9.14
C LEU A 253 -8.16 -11.92 9.20
N GLY A 254 -8.38 -13.17 9.60
CA GLY A 254 -9.70 -13.75 9.79
C GLY A 254 -10.54 -13.01 10.84
N ILE A 255 -9.94 -12.62 11.97
CA ILE A 255 -10.61 -11.82 13.01
C ILE A 255 -10.99 -10.44 12.47
N LEU A 256 -10.10 -9.76 11.74
CA LEU A 256 -10.40 -8.46 11.12
C LEU A 256 -11.60 -8.56 10.17
N PHE A 257 -11.61 -9.59 9.31
CA PHE A 257 -12.74 -9.82 8.40
C PHE A 257 -14.02 -10.17 9.15
N TRP A 258 -13.95 -11.04 10.13
CA TRP A 258 -15.12 -11.42 10.92
C TRP A 258 -15.77 -10.20 11.62
N ILE A 259 -14.96 -9.36 12.28
CA ILE A 259 -15.44 -8.13 12.91
C ILE A 259 -16.04 -7.19 11.85
N THR A 260 -15.41 -7.09 10.68
CA THR A 260 -15.88 -6.21 9.60
C THR A 260 -17.23 -6.68 9.05
N VAL A 261 -17.37 -7.96 8.72
CA VAL A 261 -18.61 -8.51 8.14
C VAL A 261 -19.75 -8.48 9.15
N VAL A 262 -19.53 -9.02 10.35
CA VAL A 262 -20.57 -9.07 11.39
C VAL A 262 -20.93 -7.66 11.88
N GLY A 263 -19.93 -6.81 12.08
CA GLY A 263 -20.13 -5.45 12.56
C GLY A 263 -20.79 -4.53 11.54
N ALA A 264 -20.66 -4.82 10.24
CA ALA A 264 -21.25 -4.01 9.18
C ALA A 264 -22.74 -4.30 8.95
N ASN A 265 -23.24 -5.49 9.30
CA ASN A 265 -24.60 -5.91 8.98
C ASN A 265 -25.66 -4.93 9.56
N TYR A 266 -25.61 -4.65 10.86
CA TYR A 266 -26.57 -3.74 11.50
C TYR A 266 -26.55 -2.30 10.92
N PRO A 267 -25.38 -1.65 10.77
CA PRO A 267 -25.34 -0.33 10.13
C PRO A 267 -25.78 -0.33 8.67
N SER A 268 -25.53 -1.41 7.92
CA SER A 268 -25.95 -1.54 6.52
C SER A 268 -27.47 -1.66 6.42
N GLU A 269 -28.10 -2.50 7.26
CA GLU A 269 -29.54 -2.64 7.32
C GLU A 269 -30.21 -1.33 7.75
N TRP A 270 -29.69 -0.67 8.77
CA TRP A 270 -30.19 0.64 9.20
C TRP A 270 -30.14 1.70 8.09
N LEU A 271 -29.00 1.78 7.37
CA LEU A 271 -28.85 2.68 6.22
C LEU A 271 -29.83 2.31 5.09
N SER A 272 -29.97 1.04 4.78
CA SER A 272 -30.91 0.56 3.76
C SER A 272 -32.34 0.97 4.08
N ASN A 273 -32.78 0.79 5.33
CA ASN A 273 -34.11 1.20 5.80
C ASN A 273 -34.29 2.72 5.74
N LEU A 274 -33.26 3.50 6.14
CA LEU A 274 -33.27 4.95 6.03
C LEU A 274 -33.42 5.42 4.58
N PHE A 275 -32.66 4.86 3.66
CA PHE A 275 -32.74 5.17 2.25
C PHE A 275 -34.06 4.70 1.61
N GLY A 276 -34.61 3.58 2.07
CA GLY A 276 -35.95 3.12 1.70
C GLY A 276 -37.03 4.15 2.07
N PHE A 277 -37.00 4.64 3.31
CA PHE A 277 -37.89 5.71 3.75
C PHE A 277 -37.75 6.99 2.93
N ILE A 278 -36.51 7.39 2.61
CA ILE A 278 -36.27 8.57 1.75
C ILE A 278 -36.79 8.31 0.34
N LYS A 279 -36.66 7.10 -0.20
CA LYS A 279 -37.19 6.72 -1.52
C LYS A 279 -38.72 6.93 -1.59
N GLU A 280 -39.45 6.49 -0.57
CA GLU A 280 -40.90 6.69 -0.47
C GLU A 280 -41.27 8.19 -0.47
N LYS A 281 -40.54 9.01 0.28
CA LYS A 281 -40.75 10.46 0.29
C LYS A 281 -40.42 11.12 -1.06
N LEU A 282 -39.42 10.63 -1.77
CA LEU A 282 -39.10 11.10 -3.11
C LEU A 282 -40.22 10.77 -4.10
N TYR A 283 -40.82 9.60 -4.03
CA TYR A 283 -41.99 9.27 -4.85
C TYR A 283 -43.16 10.25 -4.62
N ILE A 284 -43.50 10.53 -3.35
CA ILE A 284 -44.55 11.49 -3.00
C ILE A 284 -44.23 12.89 -3.53
N LEU A 285 -42.94 13.29 -3.44
CA LEU A 285 -42.52 14.61 -3.96
C LEU A 285 -42.64 14.69 -5.49
N PHE A 286 -42.23 13.64 -6.22
CA PHE A 286 -42.29 13.61 -7.69
C PHE A 286 -43.72 13.50 -8.19
N ASP A 287 -44.59 12.79 -7.47
CA ASP A 287 -46.03 12.75 -7.75
C ASP A 287 -46.69 14.13 -7.54
N PHE A 288 -46.34 14.81 -6.44
CA PHE A 288 -46.78 16.19 -6.19
C PHE A 288 -46.32 17.17 -7.27
N LEU A 289 -45.13 16.99 -7.82
CA LEU A 289 -44.56 17.79 -8.91
C LEU A 289 -45.12 17.40 -10.28
N HIS A 290 -46.03 16.41 -10.38
CA HIS A 290 -46.56 15.87 -11.64
C HIS A 290 -45.44 15.49 -12.64
N ALA A 291 -44.34 14.94 -12.12
CA ALA A 291 -43.20 14.55 -12.96
C ALA A 291 -43.59 13.39 -13.89
N PRO A 292 -43.12 13.35 -15.13
CA PRO A 292 -43.34 12.20 -16.02
C PRO A 292 -42.79 10.89 -15.43
N ASP A 293 -43.53 9.78 -15.59
CA ASP A 293 -43.14 8.45 -15.05
C ASP A 293 -41.73 8.04 -15.45
N VAL A 294 -41.30 8.36 -16.68
CA VAL A 294 -39.94 8.10 -17.18
C VAL A 294 -38.88 8.83 -16.37
N VAL A 295 -39.13 10.10 -16.01
CA VAL A 295 -38.19 10.90 -15.22
C VAL A 295 -38.17 10.40 -13.78
N THR A 296 -39.32 10.08 -13.22
CA THR A 296 -39.44 9.50 -11.87
C THR A 296 -38.70 8.18 -11.79
N GLY A 297 -38.93 7.26 -12.73
CA GLY A 297 -38.26 5.97 -12.81
C GLY A 297 -36.75 6.12 -13.00
N LEU A 298 -36.29 6.97 -13.92
CA LEU A 298 -34.86 7.19 -14.15
C LEU A 298 -34.14 7.74 -12.91
N LEU A 299 -34.73 8.75 -12.25
CA LEU A 299 -34.07 9.42 -11.13
C LEU A 299 -34.21 8.63 -9.82
N ILE A 300 -35.38 8.05 -9.54
CA ILE A 300 -35.62 7.33 -8.30
C ILE A 300 -35.19 5.86 -8.42
N ASP A 301 -35.68 5.12 -9.43
CA ASP A 301 -35.39 3.69 -9.55
C ASP A 301 -34.02 3.43 -10.17
N GLY A 302 -33.57 4.28 -11.08
CA GLY A 302 -32.25 4.17 -11.68
C GLY A 302 -31.18 4.74 -10.76
N VAL A 303 -31.12 6.06 -10.64
CA VAL A 303 -29.99 6.75 -9.98
C VAL A 303 -30.04 6.58 -8.46
N TYR A 304 -31.16 6.97 -7.82
CA TYR A 304 -31.25 6.97 -6.36
C TYR A 304 -31.15 5.55 -5.78
N THR A 305 -31.84 4.56 -6.34
CA THR A 305 -31.80 3.18 -5.85
C THR A 305 -30.39 2.58 -5.96
N THR A 306 -29.67 2.83 -7.08
CA THR A 306 -28.29 2.38 -7.23
C THR A 306 -27.35 3.09 -6.25
N LEU A 307 -27.50 4.40 -6.04
CA LEU A 307 -26.72 5.14 -5.07
C LEU A 307 -26.94 4.67 -3.65
N SER A 308 -28.20 4.51 -3.23
CA SER A 308 -28.56 4.06 -1.90
C SER A 308 -28.03 2.65 -1.64
N TRP A 309 -28.12 1.75 -2.63
CA TRP A 309 -27.53 0.41 -2.56
C TRP A 309 -26.02 0.47 -2.34
N VAL A 310 -25.29 1.19 -3.20
CA VAL A 310 -23.83 1.31 -3.11
C VAL A 310 -23.40 1.89 -1.76
N VAL A 311 -24.07 2.92 -1.27
CA VAL A 311 -23.72 3.56 0.00
C VAL A 311 -24.04 2.64 1.18
N SER A 312 -25.21 2.01 1.22
CA SER A 312 -25.61 1.16 2.33
C SER A 312 -24.75 -0.10 2.48
N VAL A 313 -24.30 -0.67 1.35
CA VAL A 313 -23.49 -1.90 1.36
C VAL A 313 -21.99 -1.60 1.50
N MET A 314 -21.47 -0.50 0.93
CA MET A 314 -20.04 -0.21 0.97
C MET A 314 -19.58 0.57 2.21
N LEU A 315 -20.36 1.57 2.66
CA LEU A 315 -19.91 2.49 3.71
C LEU A 315 -19.63 1.79 5.05
N PRO A 316 -20.53 0.94 5.61
CA PRO A 316 -20.31 0.34 6.93
C PRO A 316 -19.09 -0.60 6.99
N PRO A 317 -18.89 -1.56 6.05
CA PRO A 317 -17.69 -2.39 6.06
C PRO A 317 -16.41 -1.58 5.94
N MET A 318 -16.39 -0.55 5.10
CA MET A 318 -15.21 0.31 4.95
C MET A 318 -14.93 1.14 6.20
N ALA A 319 -15.98 1.65 6.85
CA ALA A 319 -15.88 2.43 8.08
C ALA A 319 -15.38 1.60 9.28
N ILE A 320 -15.53 0.28 9.25
CA ILE A 320 -15.00 -0.64 10.26
C ILE A 320 -13.60 -1.14 9.87
N PHE A 321 -13.44 -1.63 8.64
CA PHE A 321 -12.20 -2.26 8.19
C PHE A 321 -11.00 -1.30 8.21
N PHE A 322 -11.16 -0.09 7.64
CA PHE A 322 -10.01 0.81 7.53
C PHE A 322 -9.47 1.31 8.87
N PRO A 323 -10.28 1.71 9.86
CA PRO A 323 -9.77 2.02 11.18
C PRO A 323 -9.09 0.84 11.86
N LEU A 324 -9.69 -0.35 11.82
CA LEU A 324 -9.09 -1.56 12.40
C LEU A 324 -7.75 -1.89 11.76
N PHE A 325 -7.68 -1.86 10.41
CA PHE A 325 -6.44 -2.10 9.68
C PHE A 325 -5.38 -1.04 10.02
N SER A 326 -5.76 0.24 10.11
CA SER A 326 -4.85 1.32 10.48
C SER A 326 -4.32 1.17 11.91
N LEU A 327 -5.14 0.68 12.85
CA LEU A 327 -4.68 0.38 14.21
C LEU A 327 -3.64 -0.75 14.23
N VAL A 328 -3.82 -1.78 13.41
CA VAL A 328 -2.86 -2.87 13.23
C VAL A 328 -1.57 -2.36 12.57
N GLU A 329 -1.69 -1.45 11.60
CA GLU A 329 -0.56 -0.77 10.95
C GLU A 329 0.25 0.04 11.97
N ASP A 330 -0.40 0.91 12.74
CA ASP A 330 0.22 1.77 13.75
C ASP A 330 0.86 0.97 14.89
N SER A 331 0.35 -0.22 15.22
CA SER A 331 0.94 -1.11 16.22
C SER A 331 2.32 -1.64 15.82
N GLY A 332 2.69 -1.58 14.53
CA GLY A 332 3.94 -2.12 13.99
C GLY A 332 3.87 -3.61 13.63
N TYR A 333 2.68 -4.21 13.63
CA TYR A 333 2.52 -5.63 13.27
C TYR A 333 2.68 -5.90 11.75
N LEU A 334 2.21 -5.00 10.90
CA LEU A 334 2.25 -5.18 9.43
C LEU A 334 3.67 -5.40 8.87
N PRO A 335 4.73 -4.70 9.33
CA PRO A 335 6.10 -5.02 8.90
C PRO A 335 6.52 -6.46 9.16
N ARG A 336 6.01 -7.11 10.24
CA ARG A 336 6.29 -8.53 10.55
C ARG A 336 5.63 -9.47 9.55
N ILE A 337 4.43 -9.13 9.08
CA ILE A 337 3.76 -9.85 7.98
C ILE A 337 4.61 -9.76 6.71
N ALA A 338 5.03 -8.55 6.34
CA ALA A 338 5.87 -8.33 5.17
C ALA A 338 7.19 -9.12 5.26
N PHE A 339 7.82 -9.16 6.43
CA PHE A 339 9.04 -9.93 6.66
C PHE A 339 8.85 -11.43 6.44
N ASN A 340 7.75 -12.02 6.95
CA ASN A 340 7.47 -13.44 6.77
C ASN A 340 7.25 -13.82 5.29
N LEU A 341 6.68 -12.93 4.52
CA LEU A 341 6.32 -13.17 3.11
C LEU A 341 7.41 -12.72 2.13
N ASP A 342 8.35 -11.86 2.56
CA ASP A 342 9.38 -11.27 1.69
C ASP A 342 10.16 -12.31 0.90
N ARG A 343 10.54 -13.43 1.52
CA ARG A 343 11.27 -14.51 0.85
C ARG A 343 10.52 -15.09 -0.35
N TYR A 344 9.18 -15.17 -0.28
CA TYR A 344 8.36 -15.71 -1.37
C TYR A 344 8.21 -14.67 -2.49
N PHE A 345 7.98 -13.41 -2.13
CA PHE A 345 7.85 -12.33 -3.09
C PHE A 345 9.16 -12.01 -3.81
N SER A 346 10.29 -11.96 -3.11
CA SER A 346 11.62 -11.74 -3.70
C SER A 346 11.96 -12.78 -4.76
N LYS A 347 11.65 -14.09 -4.52
CA LYS A 347 11.85 -15.15 -5.51
C LYS A 347 11.02 -14.96 -6.78
N CYS A 348 9.91 -14.23 -6.68
CA CYS A 348 9.02 -13.92 -7.80
C CYS A 348 9.34 -12.57 -8.46
N GLY A 349 10.42 -11.90 -8.08
CA GLY A 349 10.80 -10.60 -8.65
C GLY A 349 9.95 -9.44 -8.16
N ALA A 350 9.32 -9.60 -7.00
CA ALA A 350 8.48 -8.62 -6.33
C ALA A 350 9.03 -8.31 -4.93
N HIS A 351 8.54 -7.27 -4.27
CA HIS A 351 8.99 -6.82 -2.96
C HIS A 351 8.06 -7.35 -1.85
N GLY A 352 8.63 -7.72 -0.69
CA GLY A 352 7.84 -8.17 0.48
C GLY A 352 6.78 -7.18 0.96
N LYS A 353 7.01 -5.88 0.83
CA LYS A 353 6.00 -4.84 1.09
C LYS A 353 4.74 -4.97 0.23
N GLN A 354 4.78 -5.70 -0.90
CA GLN A 354 3.60 -6.00 -1.71
C GLN A 354 2.54 -6.77 -0.92
N SER A 355 2.95 -7.62 0.02
CA SER A 355 2.02 -8.34 0.89
C SER A 355 1.11 -7.41 1.71
N LEU A 356 1.63 -6.24 2.12
CA LEU A 356 0.86 -5.22 2.83
C LEU A 356 -0.19 -4.60 1.91
N ALA A 357 0.20 -4.25 0.67
CA ALA A 357 -0.72 -3.73 -0.33
C ALA A 357 -1.83 -4.75 -0.66
N MET A 358 -1.49 -6.05 -0.75
CA MET A 358 -2.46 -7.14 -0.95
C MET A 358 -3.42 -7.28 0.24
N ALA A 359 -2.91 -7.20 1.47
CA ALA A 359 -3.76 -7.24 2.68
C ALA A 359 -4.74 -6.06 2.72
N MET A 360 -4.30 -4.85 2.33
CA MET A 360 -5.20 -3.70 2.14
C MET A 360 -6.18 -3.92 0.99
N GLY A 361 -5.74 -4.61 -0.07
CA GLY A 361 -6.55 -4.95 -1.25
C GLY A 361 -7.74 -5.86 -0.92
N LEU A 362 -7.60 -6.76 0.05
CA LEU A 362 -8.72 -7.58 0.57
C LEU A 362 -9.86 -6.73 1.14
N GLY A 363 -9.56 -5.58 1.74
CA GLY A 363 -10.58 -4.62 2.13
C GLY A 363 -11.10 -3.83 0.93
N CYS A 364 -10.20 -3.16 0.20
CA CYS A 364 -10.50 -2.38 -0.99
C CYS A 364 -9.28 -2.31 -1.92
N ASN A 365 -9.43 -2.76 -3.16
CA ASN A 365 -8.35 -2.74 -4.15
C ASN A 365 -7.80 -1.33 -4.42
N ALA A 366 -8.64 -0.30 -4.43
CA ALA A 366 -8.19 1.08 -4.58
C ALA A 366 -7.25 1.51 -3.44
N CYS A 367 -7.52 1.08 -2.20
CA CYS A 367 -6.63 1.33 -1.06
C CYS A 367 -5.35 0.49 -1.14
N GLY A 368 -5.43 -0.76 -1.58
CA GLY A 368 -4.25 -1.59 -1.84
C GLY A 368 -3.30 -0.94 -2.84
N ILE A 369 -3.85 -0.35 -3.93
CA ILE A 369 -3.05 0.35 -4.95
C ILE A 369 -2.40 1.61 -4.36
N THR A 370 -3.12 2.42 -3.58
CA THR A 370 -2.47 3.56 -2.90
C THR A 370 -1.43 3.10 -1.88
N GLY A 371 -1.63 1.96 -1.24
CA GLY A 371 -0.67 1.31 -0.35
C GLY A 371 0.64 0.91 -1.04
N CYS A 372 0.62 0.67 -2.36
CA CYS A 372 1.83 0.35 -3.12
C CYS A 372 2.87 1.48 -3.13
N ARG A 373 2.51 2.70 -2.70
CA ARG A 373 3.46 3.82 -2.55
C ARG A 373 4.60 3.53 -1.58
N ILE A 374 4.40 2.59 -0.64
CA ILE A 374 5.46 2.15 0.29
C ILE A 374 6.60 1.40 -0.40
N ILE A 375 6.40 0.96 -1.66
CA ILE A 375 7.39 0.27 -2.47
C ILE A 375 8.20 1.33 -3.23
N GLU A 376 9.49 1.40 -2.95
CA GLU A 376 10.39 2.44 -3.47
C GLU A 376 10.74 2.21 -4.95
N SER A 377 11.01 0.95 -5.32
CA SER A 377 11.33 0.59 -6.72
C SER A 377 10.14 0.81 -7.65
N PRO A 378 10.24 1.67 -8.67
CA PRO A 378 9.16 1.94 -9.63
C PRO A 378 8.68 0.67 -10.36
N LYS A 379 9.61 -0.25 -10.68
CA LYS A 379 9.32 -1.54 -11.31
C LYS A 379 8.46 -2.41 -10.39
N GLU A 380 8.92 -2.64 -9.16
CA GLU A 380 8.25 -3.49 -8.19
C GLU A 380 6.90 -2.90 -7.75
N ARG A 381 6.84 -1.57 -7.61
CA ARG A 381 5.59 -0.84 -7.36
C ARG A 381 4.58 -1.05 -8.48
N LEU A 382 5.01 -0.99 -9.75
CA LEU A 382 4.13 -1.22 -10.88
C LEU A 382 3.65 -2.67 -10.93
N ILE A 383 4.53 -3.66 -10.66
CA ILE A 383 4.13 -5.07 -10.52
C ILE A 383 3.06 -5.22 -9.43
N ALA A 384 3.29 -4.62 -8.25
CA ALA A 384 2.34 -4.66 -7.14
C ALA A 384 0.99 -4.03 -7.50
N ILE A 385 0.96 -2.89 -8.21
CA ILE A 385 -0.27 -2.23 -8.69
C ILE A 385 -1.04 -3.15 -9.65
N LEU A 386 -0.36 -3.74 -10.64
CA LEU A 386 -0.99 -4.59 -11.64
C LEU A 386 -1.54 -5.89 -11.06
N THR A 387 -0.84 -6.46 -10.07
CA THR A 387 -1.20 -7.74 -9.48
C THR A 387 -2.10 -7.63 -8.25
N ASN A 388 -2.30 -6.45 -7.68
CA ASN A 388 -3.23 -6.26 -6.56
C ASN A 388 -4.68 -6.61 -6.92
N ASN A 389 -5.05 -6.50 -8.19
CA ASN A 389 -6.41 -6.80 -8.68
C ASN A 389 -6.79 -8.29 -8.63
N PHE A 390 -5.82 -9.19 -8.46
CA PHE A 390 -6.06 -10.62 -8.24
C PHE A 390 -6.55 -10.93 -6.83
N MET A 391 -6.45 -9.98 -5.90
CA MET A 391 -6.99 -10.15 -4.54
C MET A 391 -8.48 -9.79 -4.52
N PRO A 392 -9.34 -10.68 -4.01
CA PRO A 392 -10.76 -10.37 -3.86
C PRO A 392 -10.94 -9.27 -2.81
N CYS A 393 -11.64 -8.20 -3.17
CA CYS A 393 -11.98 -7.13 -2.23
C CYS A 393 -13.30 -7.42 -1.51
N ASN A 394 -13.59 -6.63 -0.47
CA ASN A 394 -14.81 -6.80 0.34
C ASN A 394 -16.10 -6.83 -0.52
N GLY A 395 -16.17 -6.06 -1.60
CA GLY A 395 -17.32 -6.04 -2.49
C GLY A 395 -17.51 -7.31 -3.35
N ARG A 396 -16.51 -8.18 -3.43
CA ARG A 396 -16.60 -9.47 -4.11
C ARG A 396 -17.03 -10.61 -3.16
N PHE A 397 -16.76 -10.49 -1.86
CA PHE A 397 -17.06 -11.53 -0.88
C PHE A 397 -18.54 -11.89 -0.78
N PRO A 398 -19.50 -10.96 -0.76
CA PRO A 398 -20.92 -11.32 -0.71
C PRO A 398 -21.34 -12.28 -1.83
N THR A 399 -20.93 -11.99 -3.06
CA THR A 399 -21.19 -12.85 -4.22
C THR A 399 -20.55 -14.22 -4.08
N ILE A 400 -19.27 -14.27 -3.68
CA ILE A 400 -18.54 -15.53 -3.52
C ILE A 400 -19.16 -16.37 -2.39
N ILE A 401 -19.45 -15.77 -1.24
CA ILE A 401 -20.04 -16.46 -0.07
C ILE A 401 -21.43 -16.98 -0.42
N ALA A 402 -22.28 -16.18 -1.08
CA ALA A 402 -23.61 -16.61 -1.51
C ALA A 402 -23.54 -17.82 -2.41
N LEU A 403 -22.69 -17.82 -3.42
CA LEU A 403 -22.52 -18.95 -4.34
C LEU A 403 -21.94 -20.20 -3.65
N LEU A 404 -20.98 -20.02 -2.74
CA LEU A 404 -20.41 -21.13 -1.95
C LEU A 404 -21.46 -21.76 -1.03
N LEU A 405 -22.28 -20.95 -0.35
CA LEU A 405 -23.37 -21.45 0.48
C LEU A 405 -24.39 -22.24 -0.32
N MET A 406 -24.88 -21.68 -1.44
CA MET A 406 -25.95 -22.28 -2.23
C MET A 406 -25.54 -23.57 -2.93
N PHE A 407 -24.34 -23.62 -3.52
CA PHE A 407 -23.95 -24.72 -4.41
C PHE A 407 -23.04 -25.77 -3.76
N PHE A 408 -22.36 -25.46 -2.64
CA PHE A 408 -21.39 -26.36 -2.02
C PHE A 408 -21.74 -26.77 -0.58
N ALA A 409 -22.26 -25.86 0.24
CA ALA A 409 -22.51 -26.14 1.66
C ALA A 409 -23.99 -26.41 1.99
N GLY A 410 -24.89 -26.22 1.01
CA GLY A 410 -26.34 -26.29 1.22
C GLY A 410 -26.90 -24.99 1.83
N THR A 411 -28.17 -24.70 1.55
CA THR A 411 -28.82 -23.43 1.93
C THR A 411 -29.10 -23.28 3.43
N ALA A 412 -28.99 -24.37 4.20
CA ALA A 412 -29.21 -24.36 5.63
C ALA A 412 -27.96 -23.87 6.39
N PHE A 413 -28.12 -22.81 7.19
CA PHE A 413 -27.07 -22.31 8.08
C PHE A 413 -26.85 -23.27 9.27
N THR A 414 -25.97 -24.25 9.07
CA THR A 414 -25.47 -25.13 10.13
C THR A 414 -24.02 -24.77 10.48
N LEU A 415 -23.54 -25.20 11.64
CA LEU A 415 -22.12 -24.97 12.00
C LEU A 415 -21.16 -25.65 11.01
N SER A 416 -21.53 -26.83 10.50
CA SER A 416 -20.77 -27.56 9.48
C SER A 416 -20.70 -26.80 8.16
N SER A 417 -21.84 -26.30 7.64
CA SER A 417 -21.88 -25.52 6.40
C SER A 417 -21.07 -24.22 6.50
N SER A 418 -21.13 -23.55 7.64
CA SER A 418 -20.32 -22.34 7.88
C SER A 418 -18.82 -22.62 7.88
N LEU A 419 -18.40 -23.76 8.45
CA LEU A 419 -16.99 -24.19 8.43
C LEU A 419 -16.51 -24.58 7.02
N GLU A 420 -17.35 -25.26 6.24
CA GLU A 420 -17.05 -25.63 4.85
C GLU A 420 -16.86 -24.39 3.98
N VAL A 421 -17.77 -23.41 4.08
CA VAL A 421 -17.66 -22.13 3.35
C VAL A 421 -16.39 -21.38 3.77
N ALA A 422 -16.09 -21.33 5.06
CA ALA A 422 -14.88 -20.69 5.55
C ALA A 422 -13.60 -21.36 5.02
N ALA A 423 -13.58 -22.70 4.99
CA ALA A 423 -12.46 -23.47 4.44
C ALA A 423 -12.28 -23.22 2.93
N LEU A 424 -13.38 -23.23 2.16
CA LEU A 424 -13.37 -22.92 0.73
C LEU A 424 -12.93 -21.48 0.46
N LEU A 425 -13.38 -20.52 1.25
CA LEU A 425 -12.99 -19.12 1.12
C LEU A 425 -11.49 -18.92 1.40
N ILE A 426 -10.95 -19.59 2.42
CA ILE A 426 -9.50 -19.60 2.68
C ILE A 426 -8.76 -20.20 1.50
N GLY A 427 -9.24 -21.30 0.93
CA GLY A 427 -8.69 -21.93 -0.27
C GLY A 427 -8.64 -20.95 -1.45
N ILE A 428 -9.71 -20.20 -1.68
CA ILE A 428 -9.79 -19.17 -2.72
C ILE A 428 -8.75 -18.06 -2.46
N ILE A 429 -8.61 -17.56 -1.24
CA ILE A 429 -7.62 -16.52 -0.90
C ILE A 429 -6.20 -17.03 -1.17
N VAL A 430 -5.88 -18.25 -0.75
CA VAL A 430 -4.57 -18.88 -1.01
C VAL A 430 -4.31 -19.01 -2.51
N PHE A 431 -5.31 -19.42 -3.27
CA PHE A 431 -5.24 -19.49 -4.74
C PHE A 431 -4.97 -18.11 -5.37
N CYS A 432 -5.64 -17.05 -4.89
CA CYS A 432 -5.39 -15.68 -5.34
C CYS A 432 -3.96 -15.21 -5.05
N VAL A 433 -3.43 -15.52 -3.85
CA VAL A 433 -2.02 -15.24 -3.51
C VAL A 433 -1.08 -15.99 -4.44
N PHE A 434 -1.34 -17.27 -4.70
CA PHE A 434 -0.53 -18.08 -5.62
C PHE A 434 -0.52 -17.50 -7.04
N ILE A 435 -1.68 -17.15 -7.60
CA ILE A 435 -1.77 -16.49 -8.91
C ILE A 435 -0.99 -15.18 -8.92
N THR A 436 -1.13 -14.37 -7.88
CA THR A 436 -0.41 -13.10 -7.75
C THR A 436 1.11 -13.31 -7.84
N LEU A 437 1.65 -14.32 -7.14
CA LEU A 437 3.08 -14.65 -7.19
C LEU A 437 3.52 -15.11 -8.58
N VAL A 438 2.74 -15.97 -9.22
CA VAL A 438 3.03 -16.47 -10.59
C VAL A 438 3.06 -15.31 -11.58
N ILE A 439 2.03 -14.45 -11.56
CA ILE A 439 1.94 -13.31 -12.48
C ILE A 439 3.02 -12.26 -12.18
N SER A 440 3.34 -12.01 -10.91
CA SER A 440 4.47 -11.13 -10.55
C SER A 440 5.77 -11.62 -11.17
N LYS A 441 6.02 -12.93 -11.13
CA LYS A 441 7.20 -13.54 -11.76
C LYS A 441 7.17 -13.40 -13.29
N VAL A 442 6.04 -13.68 -13.92
CA VAL A 442 5.88 -13.54 -15.37
C VAL A 442 6.12 -12.09 -15.80
N LEU A 443 5.51 -11.12 -15.13
CA LEU A 443 5.70 -9.69 -15.42
C LEU A 443 7.15 -9.25 -15.21
N SER A 444 7.81 -9.72 -14.15
CA SER A 444 9.20 -9.40 -13.85
C SER A 444 10.19 -9.92 -14.89
N VAL A 445 9.91 -11.07 -15.52
CA VAL A 445 10.78 -11.69 -16.52
C VAL A 445 10.49 -11.18 -17.93
N THR A 446 9.23 -10.85 -18.24
CA THR A 446 8.79 -10.53 -19.61
C THR A 446 8.79 -9.02 -19.88
N ILE A 447 7.88 -8.28 -19.25
CA ILE A 447 7.57 -6.88 -19.59
C ILE A 447 8.41 -5.90 -18.76
N LEU A 448 8.58 -6.20 -17.48
CA LEU A 448 9.21 -5.32 -16.50
C LEU A 448 10.59 -5.86 -16.11
N LYS A 449 11.49 -5.99 -17.09
CA LYS A 449 12.87 -6.43 -16.86
C LYS A 449 13.65 -5.37 -16.07
N GLY A 450 14.55 -5.79 -15.18
CA GLY A 450 15.43 -4.91 -14.40
C GLY A 450 15.89 -5.61 -13.12
N GLU A 451 16.87 -5.06 -12.44
CA GLU A 451 17.37 -5.59 -11.18
C GLU A 451 16.35 -5.42 -10.05
N GLN A 452 16.38 -6.36 -9.11
CA GLN A 452 15.55 -6.29 -7.89
C GLN A 452 16.20 -5.33 -6.90
N SER A 453 15.37 -4.59 -6.15
CA SER A 453 15.88 -3.76 -5.07
C SER A 453 16.52 -4.63 -4.00
N GLY A 454 17.77 -4.32 -3.62
CA GLY A 454 18.48 -4.98 -2.53
C GLY A 454 18.00 -4.55 -1.13
N PHE A 455 16.72 -4.23 -0.97
CA PHE A 455 16.17 -3.63 0.23
C PHE A 455 16.08 -4.65 1.38
N VAL A 456 16.63 -4.30 2.53
CA VAL A 456 16.45 -5.02 3.79
C VAL A 456 15.22 -4.47 4.51
N LEU A 457 14.22 -5.30 4.73
CA LEU A 457 13.00 -4.89 5.42
C LEU A 457 13.32 -4.57 6.89
N GLU A 458 13.13 -3.31 7.29
CA GLU A 458 13.27 -2.88 8.67
C GLU A 458 12.03 -3.24 9.48
N LEU A 459 12.24 -3.83 10.67
CA LEU A 459 11.19 -4.07 11.65
C LEU A 459 11.15 -2.89 12.64
N PRO A 460 10.22 -1.94 12.47
CA PRO A 460 10.11 -0.83 13.40
C PRO A 460 9.70 -1.32 14.78
N PRO A 461 10.04 -0.61 15.86
CA PRO A 461 9.59 -0.96 17.21
C PRO A 461 8.06 -0.92 17.30
N TYR A 462 7.50 -1.75 18.20
CA TYR A 462 6.06 -1.69 18.51
C TYR A 462 5.73 -0.35 19.13
N ARG A 463 4.67 0.26 18.64
CA ARG A 463 4.18 1.56 19.14
C ARG A 463 2.77 1.40 19.68
N LYS A 464 2.43 2.13 20.74
CA LYS A 464 1.04 2.22 21.21
C LYS A 464 0.25 3.08 20.21
N PRO A 465 -0.77 2.54 19.52
CA PRO A 465 -1.54 3.31 18.55
C PRO A 465 -2.33 4.45 19.23
N GLN A 466 -2.39 5.60 18.57
CA GLN A 466 -3.23 6.72 19.00
C GLN A 466 -4.68 6.49 18.52
N ILE A 467 -5.43 5.65 19.24
CA ILE A 467 -6.69 5.05 18.79
C ILE A 467 -7.64 6.09 18.17
N LEU A 468 -8.01 7.15 18.91
CA LEU A 468 -9.00 8.14 18.43
C LEU A 468 -8.51 8.90 17.18
N LYS A 469 -7.25 9.33 17.17
CA LYS A 469 -6.66 10.07 16.05
C LYS A 469 -6.57 9.20 14.79
N THR A 470 -6.17 7.94 14.95
CA THR A 470 -6.07 6.98 13.84
C THR A 470 -7.45 6.65 13.27
N ILE A 471 -8.47 6.45 14.13
CA ILE A 471 -9.85 6.20 13.68
C ILE A 471 -10.39 7.38 12.87
N VAL A 472 -10.33 8.61 13.44
CA VAL A 472 -10.85 9.81 12.76
C VAL A 472 -10.13 10.05 11.43
N ARG A 473 -8.80 9.95 11.41
CA ARG A 473 -8.04 10.12 10.19
C ARG A 473 -8.36 9.06 9.14
N SER A 474 -8.50 7.81 9.54
CA SER A 474 -8.84 6.70 8.64
C SER A 474 -10.23 6.86 8.02
N LEU A 475 -11.22 7.32 8.81
CA LEU A 475 -12.57 7.59 8.31
C LEU A 475 -12.58 8.74 7.30
N LEU A 476 -11.92 9.85 7.61
CA LEU A 476 -11.93 11.03 6.74
C LEU A 476 -11.08 10.83 5.48
N ASP A 477 -9.85 10.37 5.62
CA ASP A 477 -8.89 10.34 4.51
C ASP A 477 -9.08 9.12 3.59
N ARG A 478 -9.55 7.98 4.14
CA ARG A 478 -9.70 6.73 3.37
C ARG A 478 -11.16 6.47 3.01
N THR A 479 -12.07 6.41 4.00
CA THR A 479 -13.46 5.99 3.77
C THR A 479 -14.23 6.99 2.94
N LEU A 480 -14.27 8.27 3.34
CA LEU A 480 -15.04 9.29 2.62
C LEU A 480 -14.49 9.55 1.21
N PHE A 481 -13.19 9.48 1.04
CA PHE A 481 -12.57 9.70 -0.28
C PHE A 481 -12.91 8.59 -1.28
N VAL A 482 -12.92 7.32 -0.85
CA VAL A 482 -13.28 6.19 -1.70
C VAL A 482 -14.78 6.19 -1.98
N LEU A 483 -15.61 6.47 -0.96
CA LEU A 483 -17.06 6.58 -1.09
C LEU A 483 -17.46 7.67 -2.10
N GLY A 484 -16.86 8.86 -2.01
CA GLY A 484 -17.15 9.96 -2.94
C GLY A 484 -16.91 9.58 -4.42
N ARG A 485 -15.87 8.80 -4.69
CA ARG A 485 -15.61 8.28 -6.03
C ARG A 485 -16.60 7.21 -6.46
N ALA A 486 -16.99 6.32 -5.53
CA ALA A 486 -17.97 5.28 -5.81
C ALA A 486 -19.33 5.91 -6.18
N VAL A 487 -19.78 6.89 -5.41
CA VAL A 487 -21.03 7.67 -5.66
C VAL A 487 -20.99 8.37 -7.01
N ALA A 488 -19.88 9.05 -7.36
CA ALA A 488 -19.74 9.76 -8.63
C ALA A 488 -19.86 8.84 -9.86
N VAL A 489 -19.50 7.57 -9.75
CA VAL A 489 -19.60 6.60 -10.85
C VAL A 489 -20.91 5.81 -10.79
N ALA A 490 -21.43 5.54 -9.59
CA ALA A 490 -22.67 4.77 -9.42
C ALA A 490 -23.90 5.52 -9.94
N ALA A 491 -23.96 6.85 -9.83
CA ALA A 491 -25.08 7.64 -10.31
C ALA A 491 -25.33 7.50 -11.82
N PRO A 492 -24.36 7.76 -12.71
CA PRO A 492 -24.58 7.57 -14.14
C PRO A 492 -24.77 6.10 -14.52
N ALA A 493 -24.15 5.17 -13.79
CA ALA A 493 -24.34 3.75 -14.04
C ALA A 493 -25.75 3.29 -13.72
N GLY A 494 -26.34 3.75 -12.60
CA GLY A 494 -27.74 3.49 -12.26
C GLY A 494 -28.70 3.97 -13.33
N ALA A 495 -28.45 5.16 -13.90
CA ALA A 495 -29.23 5.66 -15.03
C ALA A 495 -29.11 4.73 -16.27
N ILE A 496 -27.90 4.28 -16.60
CA ILE A 496 -27.67 3.39 -17.74
C ILE A 496 -28.36 2.02 -17.51
N ILE A 497 -28.24 1.45 -16.31
CA ILE A 497 -28.89 0.17 -15.95
C ILE A 497 -30.41 0.30 -16.12
N TRP A 498 -30.99 1.39 -15.60
CA TRP A 498 -32.43 1.62 -15.71
C TRP A 498 -32.88 1.76 -17.16
N ILE A 499 -32.15 2.54 -17.98
CA ILE A 499 -32.46 2.70 -19.41
C ILE A 499 -32.44 1.36 -20.13
N LEU A 500 -31.38 0.56 -19.91
CA LEU A 500 -31.27 -0.77 -20.54
C LEU A 500 -32.40 -1.70 -20.13
N ALA A 501 -32.86 -1.63 -18.88
CA ALA A 501 -33.91 -2.50 -18.36
C ALA A 501 -35.33 -2.07 -18.80
N ASN A 502 -35.59 -0.76 -18.92
CA ASN A 502 -36.93 -0.22 -19.15
C ASN A 502 -37.22 0.27 -20.58
N VAL A 503 -36.18 0.44 -21.41
CA VAL A 503 -36.40 0.73 -22.84
C VAL A 503 -36.65 -0.56 -23.58
N HIS A 504 -37.82 -0.66 -24.21
CA HIS A 504 -38.27 -1.84 -24.96
C HIS A 504 -38.25 -1.55 -26.46
N ILE A 505 -37.77 -2.49 -27.24
CA ILE A 505 -37.85 -2.52 -28.71
C ILE A 505 -38.64 -3.76 -29.05
N SER A 506 -39.81 -3.59 -29.67
CA SER A 506 -40.71 -4.72 -30.02
C SER A 506 -41.03 -5.65 -28.87
N ASP A 507 -41.43 -5.06 -27.70
CA ASP A 507 -41.78 -5.75 -26.44
C ASP A 507 -40.63 -6.48 -25.72
N VAL A 508 -39.39 -6.32 -26.18
CA VAL A 508 -38.20 -6.90 -25.51
C VAL A 508 -37.32 -5.78 -24.98
N SER A 509 -36.88 -5.91 -23.74
CA SER A 509 -35.99 -4.90 -23.13
C SER A 509 -34.63 -4.87 -23.83
N LEU A 510 -34.02 -3.68 -23.92
CA LEU A 510 -32.69 -3.52 -24.49
C LEU A 510 -31.64 -4.37 -23.74
N LEU A 511 -31.82 -4.54 -22.45
CA LEU A 511 -30.98 -5.42 -21.62
C LEU A 511 -31.03 -6.86 -22.14
N LYS A 512 -32.21 -7.36 -22.48
CA LYS A 512 -32.39 -8.72 -23.03
C LYS A 512 -31.68 -8.90 -24.36
N TYR A 513 -31.75 -7.93 -25.25
CA TYR A 513 -30.97 -7.98 -26.52
C TYR A 513 -29.46 -8.05 -26.26
N CYS A 514 -28.93 -7.26 -25.30
CA CYS A 514 -27.52 -7.30 -24.94
C CYS A 514 -27.12 -8.67 -24.34
N THR A 515 -27.96 -9.23 -23.47
CA THR A 515 -27.69 -10.54 -22.86
C THR A 515 -27.74 -11.65 -23.88
N ASP A 516 -28.70 -11.67 -24.79
CA ASP A 516 -28.82 -12.68 -25.86
C ASP A 516 -27.65 -12.59 -26.84
N PHE A 517 -27.14 -11.40 -27.14
CA PHE A 517 -25.94 -11.21 -27.96
C PHE A 517 -24.68 -11.78 -27.27
N LEU A 518 -24.57 -11.70 -25.96
CA LEU A 518 -23.43 -12.21 -25.19
C LEU A 518 -23.56 -13.70 -24.85
N ASP A 519 -24.75 -14.30 -24.94
CA ASP A 519 -25.02 -15.67 -24.50
C ASP A 519 -24.18 -16.74 -25.21
N PRO A 520 -23.94 -16.70 -26.55
CA PRO A 520 -23.08 -17.68 -27.22
C PRO A 520 -21.66 -17.70 -26.66
N PHE A 521 -21.09 -16.51 -26.36
CA PHE A 521 -19.78 -16.39 -25.74
C PHE A 521 -19.81 -16.85 -24.28
N GLY A 522 -20.87 -16.51 -23.56
CA GLY A 522 -21.07 -16.93 -22.17
C GLY A 522 -21.08 -18.45 -22.04
N ARG A 523 -21.89 -19.10 -22.83
CA ARG A 523 -21.98 -20.59 -22.85
C ARG A 523 -20.66 -21.25 -23.20
N PHE A 524 -19.86 -20.64 -24.06
CA PHE A 524 -18.52 -21.15 -24.38
C PHE A 524 -17.60 -21.17 -23.17
N ILE A 525 -17.62 -20.15 -22.31
CA ILE A 525 -16.80 -20.04 -21.10
C ILE A 525 -17.45 -20.66 -19.85
N GLY A 526 -18.66 -21.24 -19.96
CA GLY A 526 -19.33 -21.94 -18.87
C GLY A 526 -20.26 -21.08 -18.01
N VAL A 527 -20.64 -19.89 -18.50
CA VAL A 527 -21.65 -19.00 -17.91
C VAL A 527 -22.69 -18.62 -18.96
N ASP A 528 -23.67 -17.79 -18.63
CA ASP A 528 -24.63 -17.26 -19.59
C ASP A 528 -24.39 -15.76 -19.91
N GLY A 529 -25.14 -15.24 -20.87
CA GLY A 529 -25.06 -13.83 -21.28
C GLY A 529 -25.48 -12.86 -20.18
N VAL A 530 -26.38 -13.27 -19.29
CA VAL A 530 -26.84 -12.46 -18.13
C VAL A 530 -25.71 -12.26 -17.15
N ILE A 531 -24.95 -13.30 -16.84
CA ILE A 531 -23.79 -13.22 -15.93
C ILE A 531 -22.73 -12.27 -16.49
N ILE A 532 -22.39 -12.38 -17.78
CA ILE A 532 -21.41 -11.48 -18.41
C ILE A 532 -21.90 -10.04 -18.36
N MET A 533 -23.17 -9.81 -18.72
CA MET A 533 -23.75 -8.46 -18.70
C MET A 533 -23.78 -7.89 -17.29
N ALA A 534 -24.06 -8.72 -16.28
CA ALA A 534 -24.04 -8.29 -14.88
C ALA A 534 -22.63 -7.87 -14.44
N PHE A 535 -21.57 -8.54 -14.86
CA PHE A 535 -20.21 -8.09 -14.62
C PHE A 535 -19.90 -6.77 -15.34
N ILE A 536 -20.36 -6.60 -16.59
CA ILE A 536 -20.17 -5.34 -17.34
C ILE A 536 -20.87 -4.18 -16.65
N LEU A 537 -22.13 -4.34 -16.27
CA LEU A 537 -22.90 -3.31 -15.58
C LEU A 537 -22.46 -3.12 -14.11
N GLY A 538 -21.87 -4.14 -13.48
CA GLY A 538 -21.27 -4.09 -12.14
C GLY A 538 -19.92 -3.36 -12.08
N PHE A 539 -19.41 -2.81 -13.19
CA PHE A 539 -18.15 -2.05 -13.22
C PHE A 539 -18.07 -0.89 -12.22
N PRO A 540 -19.12 -0.13 -11.92
CA PRO A 540 -19.10 0.88 -10.88
C PRO A 540 -18.82 0.32 -9.47
N ALA A 541 -19.48 -0.79 -9.13
CA ALA A 541 -19.41 -1.44 -7.83
C ALA A 541 -19.68 -2.95 -7.97
N ASN A 542 -18.74 -3.77 -7.57
CA ASN A 542 -18.82 -5.24 -7.71
C ASN A 542 -19.98 -5.87 -6.93
N GLU A 543 -20.47 -5.19 -5.91
CA GLU A 543 -21.61 -5.60 -5.08
C GLU A 543 -22.93 -5.65 -5.85
N THR A 544 -23.04 -4.93 -6.96
CA THR A 544 -24.27 -4.88 -7.76
C THR A 544 -24.45 -6.07 -8.71
N VAL A 545 -23.48 -6.96 -8.83
CA VAL A 545 -23.50 -8.09 -9.77
C VAL A 545 -24.70 -9.02 -9.52
N ILE A 546 -24.90 -9.49 -8.27
CA ILE A 546 -26.05 -10.36 -7.94
C ILE A 546 -27.40 -9.64 -8.14
N PRO A 547 -27.62 -8.42 -7.63
CA PRO A 547 -28.85 -7.68 -7.92
C PRO A 547 -29.15 -7.50 -9.39
N ILE A 548 -28.13 -7.29 -10.25
CA ILE A 548 -28.30 -7.19 -11.70
C ILE A 548 -28.70 -8.53 -12.32
N ILE A 549 -28.12 -9.64 -11.86
CA ILE A 549 -28.50 -10.99 -12.28
C ILE A 549 -29.98 -11.26 -11.94
N ILE A 550 -30.38 -10.97 -10.71
CA ILE A 550 -31.77 -11.13 -10.25
C ILE A 550 -32.71 -10.28 -11.11
N MET A 551 -32.43 -8.99 -11.23
CA MET A 551 -33.19 -8.04 -12.05
C MET A 551 -33.37 -8.56 -13.49
N SER A 552 -32.30 -9.08 -14.08
CA SER A 552 -32.30 -9.58 -15.47
C SER A 552 -33.16 -10.83 -15.63
N TYR A 553 -33.08 -11.79 -14.71
CA TYR A 553 -33.88 -13.01 -14.75
C TYR A 553 -35.35 -12.77 -14.41
N MET A 554 -35.65 -11.84 -13.49
CA MET A 554 -37.02 -11.48 -13.12
C MET A 554 -37.65 -10.46 -14.07
N ALA A 555 -36.88 -9.87 -14.98
CA ALA A 555 -37.30 -8.76 -15.84
C ALA A 555 -37.97 -7.61 -15.05
N SER A 556 -37.45 -7.30 -13.85
CA SER A 556 -38.13 -6.40 -12.90
C SER A 556 -37.93 -4.92 -13.17
N GLY A 557 -37.10 -4.54 -14.13
CA GLY A 557 -36.85 -3.13 -14.47
C GLY A 557 -36.08 -2.31 -13.43
N THR A 558 -35.94 -2.81 -12.19
CA THR A 558 -35.23 -2.19 -11.07
C THR A 558 -34.36 -3.18 -10.33
N LEU A 559 -33.32 -2.71 -9.63
CA LEU A 559 -32.50 -3.56 -8.79
C LEU A 559 -33.34 -4.15 -7.63
N VAL A 560 -33.31 -5.48 -7.48
CA VAL A 560 -34.04 -6.21 -6.46
C VAL A 560 -33.06 -6.98 -5.60
N ASP A 561 -33.34 -7.06 -4.30
CA ASP A 561 -32.62 -7.92 -3.36
C ASP A 561 -33.41 -9.21 -3.11
N TYR A 562 -32.72 -10.24 -2.64
CA TYR A 562 -33.33 -11.52 -2.25
C TYR A 562 -33.59 -11.54 -0.75
N SER A 563 -34.74 -12.11 -0.38
CA SER A 563 -35.12 -12.22 1.04
C SER A 563 -34.50 -13.46 1.74
N SER A 564 -34.10 -14.48 0.97
CA SER A 564 -33.45 -15.68 1.48
C SER A 564 -32.56 -16.35 0.43
N TYR A 565 -31.50 -17.05 0.87
CA TYR A 565 -30.63 -17.84 -0.03
C TYR A 565 -31.38 -18.97 -0.75
N ASP A 566 -32.44 -19.56 -0.14
CA ASP A 566 -33.27 -20.58 -0.77
C ASP A 566 -34.02 -20.04 -1.99
N GLN A 567 -34.60 -18.84 -1.89
CA GLN A 567 -35.30 -18.21 -3.01
C GLN A 567 -34.33 -17.87 -4.14
N LEU A 568 -33.14 -17.36 -3.78
CA LEU A 568 -32.10 -17.09 -4.77
C LEU A 568 -31.62 -18.36 -5.46
N PHE A 569 -31.39 -19.45 -4.73
CA PHE A 569 -30.99 -20.73 -5.29
C PHE A 569 -32.05 -21.28 -6.27
N GLN A 570 -33.34 -21.21 -5.89
CA GLN A 570 -34.43 -21.62 -6.78
C GLN A 570 -34.46 -20.78 -8.07
N LEU A 571 -34.35 -19.45 -7.96
CA LEU A 571 -34.31 -18.56 -9.12
C LEU A 571 -33.16 -18.91 -10.06
N LEU A 572 -31.95 -19.11 -9.53
CA LEU A 572 -30.76 -19.44 -10.31
C LEU A 572 -30.90 -20.83 -10.96
N SER A 573 -31.39 -21.82 -10.21
CA SER A 573 -31.58 -23.20 -10.71
C SER A 573 -32.64 -23.26 -11.82
N MET A 574 -33.74 -22.50 -11.71
CA MET A 574 -34.76 -22.39 -12.75
C MET A 574 -34.20 -21.77 -14.04
N ASN A 575 -33.19 -20.91 -13.94
CA ASN A 575 -32.50 -20.31 -15.08
C ASN A 575 -31.28 -21.13 -15.56
N GLY A 576 -31.20 -22.42 -15.16
CA GLY A 576 -30.22 -23.36 -15.70
C GLY A 576 -28.82 -23.27 -15.04
N TRP A 577 -28.69 -22.68 -13.86
CA TRP A 577 -27.42 -22.69 -13.14
C TRP A 577 -27.07 -24.09 -12.66
N THR A 578 -25.84 -24.48 -12.92
CA THR A 578 -25.22 -25.71 -12.46
C THR A 578 -24.03 -25.40 -11.55
N ILE A 579 -23.46 -26.43 -10.93
CA ILE A 579 -22.20 -26.31 -10.19
C ILE A 579 -21.10 -25.71 -11.08
N THR A 580 -21.05 -26.09 -12.35
CA THR A 580 -20.10 -25.55 -13.33
C THR A 580 -20.27 -24.04 -13.49
N THR A 581 -21.52 -23.58 -13.66
CA THR A 581 -21.85 -22.15 -13.79
C THR A 581 -21.45 -21.39 -12.53
N ALA A 582 -21.72 -21.95 -11.33
CA ALA A 582 -21.35 -21.35 -10.06
C ALA A 582 -19.83 -21.21 -9.92
N VAL A 583 -19.06 -22.27 -10.24
CA VAL A 583 -17.58 -22.24 -10.19
C VAL A 583 -17.03 -21.22 -11.19
N CYS A 584 -17.51 -21.20 -12.44
CA CYS A 584 -17.07 -20.24 -13.45
C CYS A 584 -17.42 -18.81 -13.03
N THR A 585 -18.58 -18.57 -12.42
CA THR A 585 -18.98 -17.26 -11.91
C THR A 585 -18.07 -16.83 -10.74
N ILE A 586 -17.69 -17.73 -9.84
CA ILE A 586 -16.71 -17.44 -8.76
C ILE A 586 -15.34 -17.08 -9.36
N ILE A 587 -14.87 -17.85 -10.36
CA ILE A 587 -13.60 -17.56 -11.06
C ILE A 587 -13.65 -16.17 -11.71
N LEU A 588 -14.72 -15.85 -12.44
CA LEU A 588 -14.91 -14.53 -13.02
C LEU A 588 -14.99 -13.43 -11.94
N CYS A 589 -15.72 -13.69 -10.85
CA CYS A 589 -15.81 -12.73 -9.74
C CYS A 589 -14.43 -12.39 -9.18
N ILE A 590 -13.51 -13.34 -9.11
CA ILE A 590 -12.14 -13.12 -8.62
C ILE A 590 -11.26 -12.47 -9.69
N LEU A 591 -11.37 -12.92 -10.95
CA LEU A 591 -10.43 -12.63 -12.03
C LEU A 591 -11.02 -11.75 -13.14
N HIS A 592 -12.05 -10.96 -12.88
CA HIS A 592 -12.51 -9.94 -13.82
C HIS A 592 -11.77 -8.61 -13.58
N TYR A 593 -12.00 -7.64 -14.44
CA TYR A 593 -11.43 -6.31 -14.31
C TYR A 593 -11.81 -5.64 -12.97
N PRO A 594 -10.96 -4.75 -12.43
CA PRO A 594 -11.24 -4.03 -11.19
C PRO A 594 -12.35 -3.00 -11.38
N CYS A 595 -13.04 -2.64 -10.29
CA CYS A 595 -14.09 -1.61 -10.33
C CYS A 595 -13.54 -0.25 -10.80
N SER A 596 -14.44 0.62 -11.24
CA SER A 596 -14.13 1.96 -11.77
C SER A 596 -13.28 2.80 -10.82
N THR A 597 -13.58 2.80 -9.53
CA THR A 597 -12.80 3.50 -8.49
C THR A 597 -11.35 3.02 -8.45
N THR A 598 -11.14 1.72 -8.60
CA THR A 598 -9.81 1.11 -8.66
C THR A 598 -9.08 1.54 -9.94
N CYS A 599 -9.74 1.50 -11.09
CA CYS A 599 -9.18 1.94 -12.37
C CYS A 599 -8.75 3.41 -12.35
N LEU A 600 -9.59 4.29 -11.79
CA LEU A 600 -9.25 5.71 -11.60
C LEU A 600 -8.05 5.90 -10.67
N THR A 601 -7.93 5.05 -9.64
CA THR A 601 -6.79 5.07 -8.73
C THR A 601 -5.52 4.61 -9.44
N ILE A 602 -5.56 3.52 -10.22
CA ILE A 602 -4.42 3.05 -11.02
C ILE A 602 -3.95 4.13 -11.98
N LYS A 603 -4.89 4.77 -12.71
CA LYS A 603 -4.55 5.88 -13.62
C LYS A 603 -3.84 7.03 -12.90
N LYS A 604 -4.30 7.37 -11.68
CA LYS A 604 -3.68 8.42 -10.86
C LYS A 604 -2.28 8.02 -10.36
N GLU A 605 -2.09 6.78 -9.89
CA GLU A 605 -0.80 6.30 -9.34
C GLU A 605 0.25 6.03 -10.41
N THR A 606 -0.16 5.56 -11.59
CA THR A 606 0.76 5.24 -12.69
C THR A 606 0.96 6.40 -13.68
N GLY A 607 0.08 7.41 -13.65
CA GLY A 607 0.05 8.50 -14.65
C GLY A 607 -0.23 8.03 -16.08
N SER A 608 -0.65 6.76 -16.30
CA SER A 608 -0.73 6.14 -17.62
C SER A 608 -2.02 5.38 -17.84
N LEU A 609 -2.73 5.71 -18.92
CA LEU A 609 -3.91 4.95 -19.36
C LEU A 609 -3.52 3.54 -19.83
N LYS A 610 -2.34 3.36 -20.43
CA LYS A 610 -1.84 2.05 -20.88
C LYS A 610 -1.81 1.04 -19.74
N TRP A 611 -1.24 1.41 -18.60
CA TRP A 611 -1.14 0.51 -17.44
C TRP A 611 -2.51 0.25 -16.79
N THR A 612 -3.42 1.21 -16.85
CA THR A 612 -4.81 1.00 -16.43
C THR A 612 -5.50 -0.04 -17.31
N LEU A 613 -5.37 0.05 -18.63
CA LEU A 613 -5.93 -0.96 -19.55
C LEU A 613 -5.29 -2.34 -19.36
N VAL A 614 -3.97 -2.41 -19.17
CA VAL A 614 -3.29 -3.68 -18.85
C VAL A 614 -3.81 -4.28 -17.55
N SER A 615 -4.06 -3.47 -16.52
CA SER A 615 -4.61 -3.92 -15.24
C SER A 615 -6.04 -4.44 -15.32
N MET A 616 -6.79 -4.03 -16.34
CA MET A 616 -8.13 -4.56 -16.64
C MET A 616 -8.03 -5.85 -17.49
N ALA A 617 -7.23 -5.80 -18.54
CA ALA A 617 -7.14 -6.91 -19.50
C ALA A 617 -6.50 -8.17 -18.91
N LEU A 618 -5.47 -8.02 -18.08
CA LEU A 618 -4.69 -9.13 -17.55
C LEU A 618 -5.52 -10.08 -16.67
N PRO A 619 -6.22 -9.64 -15.61
CA PRO A 619 -7.05 -10.53 -14.81
C PRO A 619 -8.24 -11.08 -15.62
N THR A 620 -8.87 -10.26 -16.47
CA THR A 620 -10.02 -10.69 -17.28
C THR A 620 -9.65 -11.81 -18.26
N ALA A 621 -8.52 -11.66 -18.97
CA ALA A 621 -8.05 -12.71 -19.89
C ALA A 621 -7.75 -14.02 -19.15
N MET A 622 -7.12 -13.93 -17.96
CA MET A 622 -6.89 -15.11 -17.13
C MET A 622 -8.18 -15.75 -16.64
N GLY A 623 -9.14 -14.94 -16.19
CA GLY A 623 -10.45 -15.42 -15.77
C GLY A 623 -11.16 -16.18 -16.87
N ILE A 624 -11.19 -15.63 -18.09
CA ILE A 624 -11.78 -16.30 -19.27
C ILE A 624 -11.08 -17.62 -19.54
N VAL A 625 -9.75 -17.65 -19.58
CA VAL A 625 -8.98 -18.88 -19.84
C VAL A 625 -9.25 -19.95 -18.78
N LEU A 626 -9.27 -19.58 -17.50
CA LEU A 626 -9.55 -20.52 -16.42
C LEU A 626 -11.01 -21.02 -16.47
N CYS A 627 -11.97 -20.16 -16.79
CA CYS A 627 -13.35 -20.58 -17.00
C CYS A 627 -13.48 -21.56 -18.17
N MET A 628 -12.81 -21.31 -19.30
CA MET A 628 -12.79 -22.23 -20.44
C MET A 628 -12.22 -23.60 -20.04
N ILE A 629 -11.12 -23.63 -19.31
CA ILE A 629 -10.51 -24.88 -18.82
C ILE A 629 -11.49 -25.61 -17.90
N THR A 630 -12.06 -24.89 -16.91
CA THR A 630 -13.00 -25.45 -15.94
C THR A 630 -14.25 -26.00 -16.63
N ALA A 631 -14.87 -25.21 -17.51
CA ALA A 631 -16.05 -25.62 -18.26
C ALA A 631 -15.73 -26.82 -19.21
N GLY A 632 -14.54 -26.81 -19.82
CA GLY A 632 -14.07 -27.93 -20.65
C GLY A 632 -13.91 -29.22 -19.85
N VAL A 633 -13.26 -29.15 -18.70
CA VAL A 633 -13.08 -30.32 -17.82
C VAL A 633 -14.43 -30.83 -17.30
N MET A 634 -15.30 -29.94 -16.80
CA MET A 634 -16.60 -30.33 -16.24
C MET A 634 -17.60 -30.86 -17.30
N ARG A 635 -17.39 -30.60 -18.60
CA ARG A 635 -18.17 -31.17 -19.69
C ARG A 635 -17.72 -32.57 -20.08
N LEU A 636 -16.53 -32.99 -19.64
CA LEU A 636 -16.01 -34.35 -19.88
C LEU A 636 -16.52 -35.37 -18.83
N PHE A 637 -17.02 -34.88 -17.71
CA PHE A 637 -17.62 -35.65 -16.63
C PHE A 637 -19.14 -35.42 -16.56
#